data_0bc4b3e508c2f139f2aeb647b65f33bc
#
_entry.id   0bc4b3e508c2f139f2aeb647b65f33bc
#
_cell.length_a   1.000
_cell.length_b   1.000
_cell.length_c   1.000
_cell.angle_alpha   90.00
_cell.angle_beta   90.00
_cell.angle_gamma   90.00
#
_symmetry.space_group_name_H-M   'P 1'
#
loop_
_entity.id
_entity.type
_entity.pdbx_description
1 polymer ?
#
loop_
_entity_poly.entity_id
_entity_poly.type
_entity_poly.pdbx_seq_one_letter_code
_entity_poly.pdbx_strand_id
1 'polypeptide(L)'
;MLSKFSVKRPYIIVVAVIIALILGGVSLSKMKTDLLPDMDIPYLMVMTTDPGASAEKVETEVTEVLESTLSTVNGVTEIQSQSANNFSMVFLEFEDGTDMDSAMVKVSSAVNEVESQLPETAGSPNYMEMSMDMMATLYVAANYEGKDIYELSEFAKDTLSPELERINGVADVSVVGSAEQSVEVRLSDSKIEDINNKLLGSVNSELYDAKKSIDEGRSQMASAEKALKEQQTKLADQEKATTDQLGQAISGLTMGVSSGTAQVAALTAQIQALQVQLAQAPEAMKPALQQQIAALQEQLTKATSELTNYQNQLAVAEAGGLSAASQFGSGAAQLANALSMLEQNKQQLDEAQAQYEDAREKAIKSANIDALVDKTTLASMIKAQDFSMPAGYLGNSNDDEQWLLQVGTNITSIEDLENLMLVDLDGVGEIRLKDVADITVVDNVGDAYMKLNGSEGVCLMVYKSSTASTSDISNACQAKIADLREEYPGLSLDIVSDQGSYISLYINSILQSLLLGALLAIVVLALFLRDWKPTLIVAFSIPFSVLVALLLMYFSGISLNIMSLAIGMLVDNSIIVLENIYRLRGRGIPAQRAAVQGAKQITGAVIASTLTTICVFLPIVFTTGIVNQMMLPFALTIAYVLCASLVVALTLVPSLSRFVFRNYQPRRNKGFERLQDAYARSLNFFLQHKAIPLVVSVVLLVVAVGGVFNMGITMVPTMTGKNMSVTVVMPEDVEKEDAYAMADEIMDAAVSIDGVGNVAAIDGTSSLSMVSSTASEGSEDAYEMFMFYLQMDDSVTTEEQVLEIGRQLSRDTEHLDCEVITDASSSDAMSSMSR
;
A
#
# COMPACT_ATOMS: atom_id res chain seq x y z
N MET A 1 -48.59 17.81 27.59
CA MET A 1 -49.70 16.96 27.13
C MET A 1 -49.34 15.48 27.18
N LEU A 2 -48.13 15.07 26.75
CA LEU A 2 -47.65 13.68 26.69
C LEU A 2 -47.67 12.94 28.03
N SER A 3 -47.11 13.48 29.11
CA SER A 3 -47.09 12.86 30.44
C SER A 3 -48.48 12.67 31.06
N LYS A 4 -49.43 13.60 30.78
CA LYS A 4 -50.83 13.47 31.22
C LYS A 4 -51.53 12.36 30.47
N PHE A 5 -51.25 12.18 29.18
CA PHE A 5 -51.79 11.12 28.34
C PHE A 5 -51.25 9.75 28.78
N SER A 6 -49.91 9.63 28.93
CA SER A 6 -49.27 8.37 29.31
C SER A 6 -49.73 7.86 30.69
N VAL A 7 -49.85 8.75 31.66
CA VAL A 7 -50.31 8.40 33.00
C VAL A 7 -51.83 8.05 33.05
N LYS A 8 -52.65 8.67 32.19
CA LYS A 8 -54.10 8.37 32.14
C LYS A 8 -54.41 7.07 31.41
N ARG A 9 -53.63 6.73 30.37
CA ARG A 9 -53.85 5.54 29.52
C ARG A 9 -52.60 4.64 29.50
N PRO A 10 -52.25 4.00 30.64
CA PRO A 10 -50.99 3.26 30.75
C PRO A 10 -50.91 2.03 29.84
N TYR A 11 -52.07 1.40 29.53
CA TYR A 11 -52.08 0.24 28.61
C TYR A 11 -51.60 0.57 27.19
N ILE A 12 -51.88 1.78 26.70
CA ILE A 12 -51.37 2.22 25.39
C ILE A 12 -49.84 2.31 25.41
N ILE A 13 -49.26 2.78 26.52
CA ILE A 13 -47.82 2.86 26.68
C ILE A 13 -47.21 1.46 26.72
N VAL A 14 -47.86 0.51 27.44
CA VAL A 14 -47.34 -0.89 27.47
C VAL A 14 -47.39 -1.51 26.07
N VAL A 15 -48.44 -1.30 25.30
CA VAL A 15 -48.51 -1.78 23.91
C VAL A 15 -47.42 -1.12 23.04
N ALA A 16 -47.24 0.20 23.16
CA ALA A 16 -46.20 0.92 22.46
C ALA A 16 -44.80 0.42 22.83
N VAL A 17 -44.57 0.09 24.11
CA VAL A 17 -43.31 -0.53 24.60
C VAL A 17 -43.08 -1.90 23.96
N ILE A 18 -44.10 -2.76 23.92
CA ILE A 18 -43.99 -4.09 23.33
C ILE A 18 -43.69 -3.98 21.83
N ILE A 19 -44.37 -3.10 21.11
CA ILE A 19 -44.12 -2.85 19.68
C ILE A 19 -42.72 -2.35 19.47
N ALA A 20 -42.26 -1.39 20.27
CA ALA A 20 -40.86 -0.86 20.14
C ALA A 20 -39.80 -1.91 20.51
N LEU A 21 -40.08 -2.79 21.49
CA LEU A 21 -39.20 -3.93 21.80
C LEU A 21 -39.08 -4.91 20.62
N ILE A 22 -40.20 -5.28 20.01
CA ILE A 22 -40.20 -6.20 18.86
C ILE A 22 -39.49 -5.54 17.66
N LEU A 23 -39.94 -4.34 17.30
CA LEU A 23 -39.34 -3.63 16.14
C LEU A 23 -37.88 -3.25 16.38
N GLY A 24 -37.51 -2.81 17.59
CA GLY A 24 -36.14 -2.51 17.94
C GLY A 24 -35.24 -3.75 17.93
N GLY A 25 -35.75 -4.91 18.37
CA GLY A 25 -35.04 -6.18 18.28
C GLY A 25 -34.84 -6.64 16.82
N VAL A 26 -35.88 -6.50 15.99
CA VAL A 26 -35.77 -6.79 14.54
C VAL A 26 -34.81 -5.80 13.86
N SER A 27 -34.86 -4.52 14.24
CA SER A 27 -33.93 -3.52 13.69
C SER A 27 -32.51 -3.88 14.02
N LEU A 28 -32.20 -4.25 15.27
CA LEU A 28 -30.86 -4.67 15.67
C LEU A 28 -30.34 -5.88 14.88
N SER A 29 -31.21 -6.85 14.58
CA SER A 29 -30.82 -8.05 13.83
C SER A 29 -30.75 -7.84 12.31
N LYS A 30 -31.24 -6.72 11.79
CA LYS A 30 -31.26 -6.41 10.36
C LYS A 30 -30.40 -5.18 9.98
N MET A 31 -29.83 -4.50 10.95
CA MET A 31 -28.93 -3.38 10.67
C MET A 31 -27.63 -3.94 10.13
N LYS A 32 -27.13 -3.33 9.05
CA LYS A 32 -25.76 -3.58 8.56
C LYS A 32 -24.74 -3.20 9.62
N THR A 33 -23.70 -3.98 9.73
CA THR A 33 -22.57 -3.73 10.62
C THR A 33 -21.31 -3.56 9.78
N ASP A 34 -20.80 -2.34 9.75
CA ASP A 34 -19.64 -1.96 8.98
C ASP A 34 -18.62 -1.24 9.88
N LEU A 35 -17.35 -1.18 9.46
CA LEU A 35 -16.32 -0.51 10.24
C LEU A 35 -16.54 1.01 10.26
N LEU A 36 -16.77 1.58 9.10
CA LEU A 36 -17.05 2.99 8.87
C LEU A 36 -18.47 3.17 8.30
N PRO A 37 -19.03 4.36 8.35
CA PRO A 37 -20.27 4.64 7.63
C PRO A 37 -20.07 4.51 6.12
N ASP A 38 -21.12 4.15 5.38
CA ASP A 38 -21.10 4.22 3.92
C ASP A 38 -20.71 5.65 3.49
N MET A 39 -19.64 5.76 2.72
CA MET A 39 -19.12 7.05 2.24
C MET A 39 -19.06 7.03 0.72
N ASP A 40 -19.76 7.97 0.12
CA ASP A 40 -19.64 8.24 -1.31
C ASP A 40 -18.37 9.07 -1.50
N ILE A 41 -17.29 8.43 -1.91
CA ILE A 41 -16.02 9.11 -2.21
C ILE A 41 -16.18 9.70 -3.61
N PRO A 42 -16.12 11.04 -3.78
CA PRO A 42 -16.40 11.66 -5.07
C PRO A 42 -15.21 11.56 -6.04
N TYR A 43 -14.62 10.38 -6.15
CA TYR A 43 -13.48 10.09 -7.02
C TYR A 43 -13.81 8.97 -8.00
N LEU A 44 -13.50 9.19 -9.28
CA LEU A 44 -13.45 8.17 -10.31
C LEU A 44 -12.01 8.01 -10.79
N MET A 45 -11.62 6.79 -11.04
CA MET A 45 -10.33 6.45 -11.65
C MET A 45 -10.58 5.90 -13.06
N VAL A 46 -9.80 6.39 -14.02
CA VAL A 46 -9.74 5.85 -15.38
C VAL A 46 -8.35 5.29 -15.58
N MET A 47 -8.28 4.00 -15.87
CA MET A 47 -7.03 3.29 -16.12
C MET A 47 -6.98 2.78 -17.55
N THR A 48 -5.86 2.97 -18.22
CA THR A 48 -5.64 2.53 -19.60
C THR A 48 -4.26 1.92 -19.71
N THR A 49 -4.17 0.71 -20.22
CA THR A 49 -2.90 0.02 -20.48
C THR A 49 -2.40 0.33 -21.88
N ASP A 50 -1.10 0.51 -22.08
CA ASP A 50 -0.44 0.60 -23.40
C ASP A 50 0.86 -0.22 -23.37
N PRO A 51 0.77 -1.55 -23.54
CA PRO A 51 1.89 -2.46 -23.42
C PRO A 51 3.06 -2.10 -24.34
N GLY A 52 4.27 -2.01 -23.79
CA GLY A 52 5.50 -1.65 -24.51
C GLY A 52 5.74 -0.16 -24.67
N ALA A 53 4.88 0.70 -24.12
CA ALA A 53 5.08 2.15 -24.14
C ALA A 53 5.84 2.63 -22.90
N SER A 54 6.80 3.54 -23.08
CA SER A 54 7.46 4.23 -21.98
C SER A 54 6.50 5.23 -21.31
N ALA A 55 6.77 5.61 -20.06
CA ALA A 55 5.97 6.58 -19.31
C ALA A 55 5.76 7.90 -20.07
N GLU A 56 6.79 8.44 -20.75
CA GLU A 56 6.72 9.65 -21.57
C GLU A 56 5.79 9.48 -22.81
N LYS A 57 5.79 8.27 -23.38
CA LYS A 57 4.90 7.95 -24.51
C LYS A 57 3.46 7.80 -24.04
N VAL A 58 3.26 7.10 -22.93
CA VAL A 58 1.93 6.96 -22.27
C VAL A 58 1.38 8.34 -21.92
N GLU A 59 2.20 9.25 -21.38
CA GLU A 59 1.79 10.62 -21.05
C GLU A 59 1.23 11.33 -22.29
N THR A 60 1.98 11.32 -23.40
CA THR A 60 1.66 12.13 -24.59
C THR A 60 0.55 11.52 -25.45
N GLU A 61 0.49 10.20 -25.60
CA GLU A 61 -0.43 9.52 -26.50
C GLU A 61 -1.71 9.01 -25.82
N VAL A 62 -1.69 8.80 -24.51
CA VAL A 62 -2.83 8.27 -23.75
C VAL A 62 -3.32 9.27 -22.70
N THR A 63 -2.46 9.69 -21.77
CA THR A 63 -2.86 10.49 -20.61
C THR A 63 -3.38 11.86 -21.00
N GLU A 64 -2.64 12.63 -21.84
CA GLU A 64 -3.06 13.97 -22.30
C GLU A 64 -4.39 13.92 -23.07
N VAL A 65 -4.60 12.87 -23.87
CA VAL A 65 -5.85 12.68 -24.64
C VAL A 65 -7.03 12.46 -23.69
N LEU A 66 -6.85 11.61 -22.67
CA LEU A 66 -7.87 11.36 -21.66
C LEU A 66 -8.14 12.59 -20.80
N GLU A 67 -7.10 13.26 -20.28
CA GLU A 67 -7.25 14.46 -19.45
C GLU A 67 -7.99 15.58 -20.18
N SER A 68 -7.61 15.84 -21.42
CA SER A 68 -8.23 16.91 -22.21
C SER A 68 -9.74 16.72 -22.34
N THR A 69 -10.17 15.48 -22.49
CA THR A 69 -11.59 15.14 -22.65
C THR A 69 -12.29 15.09 -21.30
N LEU A 70 -11.69 14.42 -20.32
CA LEU A 70 -12.26 14.25 -18.98
C LEU A 70 -12.39 15.59 -18.23
N SER A 71 -11.52 16.56 -18.52
CA SER A 71 -11.64 17.93 -17.97
C SER A 71 -12.92 18.67 -18.41
N THR A 72 -13.56 18.23 -19.47
CA THR A 72 -14.83 18.80 -19.95
C THR A 72 -16.06 18.21 -19.29
N VAL A 73 -15.91 17.13 -18.52
CA VAL A 73 -17.00 16.44 -17.84
C VAL A 73 -17.57 17.31 -16.72
N ASN A 74 -18.87 17.52 -16.75
CA ASN A 74 -19.53 18.41 -15.80
C ASN A 74 -19.53 17.84 -14.38
N GLY A 75 -19.00 18.59 -13.43
CA GLY A 75 -18.90 18.20 -12.01
C GLY A 75 -17.49 17.82 -11.57
N VAL A 76 -16.53 17.70 -12.49
CA VAL A 76 -15.11 17.49 -12.19
C VAL A 76 -14.53 18.78 -11.63
N THR A 77 -13.89 18.69 -10.46
CA THR A 77 -13.24 19.81 -9.76
C THR A 77 -11.74 19.79 -9.89
N GLU A 78 -11.14 18.60 -9.88
CA GLU A 78 -9.71 18.37 -10.01
C GLU A 78 -9.43 17.10 -10.81
N ILE A 79 -8.34 17.11 -11.56
CA ILE A 79 -7.82 15.94 -12.26
C ILE A 79 -6.38 15.76 -11.86
N GLN A 80 -6.03 14.56 -11.44
CA GLN A 80 -4.68 14.12 -11.18
C GLN A 80 -4.40 12.91 -12.05
N SER A 81 -3.23 12.83 -12.65
CA SER A 81 -2.86 11.69 -13.47
C SER A 81 -1.48 11.17 -13.12
N GLN A 82 -1.28 9.91 -13.40
CA GLN A 82 -0.01 9.23 -13.29
C GLN A 82 0.23 8.44 -14.57
N SER A 83 1.33 8.74 -15.27
CA SER A 83 1.80 8.00 -16.43
C SER A 83 3.01 7.17 -16.03
N ALA A 84 2.91 5.86 -16.19
CA ALA A 84 3.99 4.92 -15.93
C ALA A 84 4.27 4.08 -17.18
N ASN A 85 5.34 3.28 -17.14
CA ASN A 85 5.60 2.33 -18.22
C ASN A 85 4.39 1.40 -18.37
N ASN A 86 3.90 1.24 -19.58
CA ASN A 86 2.77 0.39 -19.95
C ASN A 86 1.37 0.83 -19.49
N PHE A 87 1.19 1.86 -18.66
CA PHE A 87 -0.15 2.26 -18.24
C PHE A 87 -0.30 3.75 -17.86
N SER A 88 -1.53 4.24 -17.97
CA SER A 88 -1.99 5.55 -17.55
C SER A 88 -3.08 5.41 -16.51
N MET A 89 -3.01 6.19 -15.42
CA MET A 89 -4.09 6.36 -14.45
C MET A 89 -4.50 7.82 -14.38
N VAL A 90 -5.79 8.10 -14.48
CA VAL A 90 -6.37 9.44 -14.37
C VAL A 90 -7.41 9.43 -13.26
N PHE A 91 -7.16 10.21 -12.21
CA PHE A 91 -8.07 10.38 -11.08
C PHE A 91 -8.90 11.64 -11.28
N LEU A 92 -10.21 11.52 -11.14
CA LEU A 92 -11.17 12.60 -11.29
C LEU A 92 -11.83 12.87 -9.95
N GLU A 93 -11.65 14.05 -9.41
CA GLU A 93 -12.39 14.52 -8.25
C GLU A 93 -13.64 15.26 -8.70
N PHE A 94 -14.79 14.93 -8.11
CA PHE A 94 -16.07 15.56 -8.38
C PHE A 94 -16.52 16.47 -7.23
N GLU A 95 -17.45 17.39 -7.53
CA GLU A 95 -18.07 18.20 -6.49
C GLU A 95 -18.77 17.34 -5.43
N ASP A 96 -18.66 17.73 -4.16
CA ASP A 96 -19.32 17.05 -3.05
C ASP A 96 -20.84 16.87 -3.31
N GLY A 97 -21.35 15.65 -3.11
CA GLY A 97 -22.75 15.30 -3.32
C GLY A 97 -23.12 15.06 -4.79
N THR A 98 -22.14 14.92 -5.66
CA THR A 98 -22.36 14.43 -7.02
C THR A 98 -22.89 13.00 -6.95
N ASP A 99 -23.91 12.69 -7.74
CA ASP A 99 -24.38 11.32 -7.97
C ASP A 99 -23.34 10.59 -8.83
N MET A 100 -22.56 9.71 -8.19
CA MET A 100 -21.42 9.05 -8.82
C MET A 100 -21.85 8.07 -9.93
N ASP A 101 -23.03 7.45 -9.82
CA ASP A 101 -23.60 6.65 -10.91
C ASP A 101 -23.80 7.48 -12.17
N SER A 102 -24.35 8.70 -12.00
CA SER A 102 -24.51 9.64 -13.12
C SER A 102 -23.18 10.18 -13.64
N ALA A 103 -22.19 10.37 -12.78
CA ALA A 103 -20.84 10.79 -13.12
C ALA A 103 -20.13 9.71 -13.95
N MET A 104 -20.22 8.46 -13.53
CA MET A 104 -19.65 7.31 -14.24
C MET A 104 -20.19 7.18 -15.67
N VAL A 105 -21.50 7.37 -15.88
CA VAL A 105 -22.10 7.37 -17.22
C VAL A 105 -21.54 8.49 -18.11
N LYS A 106 -21.32 9.68 -17.53
CA LYS A 106 -20.72 10.81 -18.28
C LYS A 106 -19.25 10.56 -18.62
N VAL A 107 -18.48 10.05 -17.67
CA VAL A 107 -17.08 9.68 -17.86
C VAL A 107 -16.97 8.60 -18.93
N SER A 108 -17.75 7.52 -18.82
CA SER A 108 -17.80 6.46 -19.83
C SER A 108 -18.14 7.01 -21.22
N SER A 109 -19.11 7.93 -21.32
CA SER A 109 -19.46 8.54 -22.59
C SER A 109 -18.32 9.40 -23.16
N ALA A 110 -17.61 10.14 -22.32
CA ALA A 110 -16.49 10.97 -22.72
C ALA A 110 -15.28 10.13 -23.15
N VAL A 111 -14.98 9.05 -22.42
CA VAL A 111 -13.91 8.10 -22.76
C VAL A 111 -14.19 7.41 -24.09
N ASN A 112 -15.40 6.91 -24.30
CA ASN A 112 -15.80 6.27 -25.58
C ASN A 112 -15.69 7.23 -26.79
N GLU A 113 -15.82 8.54 -26.59
CA GLU A 113 -15.67 9.53 -27.67
C GLU A 113 -14.21 9.63 -28.16
N VAL A 114 -13.24 9.39 -27.27
CA VAL A 114 -11.81 9.51 -27.57
C VAL A 114 -11.08 8.19 -27.71
N GLU A 115 -11.72 7.07 -27.41
CA GLU A 115 -11.11 5.74 -27.52
C GLU A 115 -10.47 5.48 -28.89
N SER A 116 -11.09 5.99 -29.96
CA SER A 116 -10.54 5.88 -31.31
C SER A 116 -9.32 6.78 -31.58
N GLN A 117 -8.97 7.68 -30.66
CA GLN A 117 -7.81 8.56 -30.78
C GLN A 117 -6.60 8.00 -30.03
N LEU A 118 -6.82 6.98 -29.21
CA LEU A 118 -5.76 6.28 -28.48
C LEU A 118 -4.95 5.40 -29.46
N PRO A 119 -3.69 5.07 -29.14
CA PRO A 119 -2.88 4.13 -29.92
C PRO A 119 -3.58 2.78 -30.14
N GLU A 120 -3.32 2.13 -31.26
CA GLU A 120 -3.86 0.76 -31.51
C GLU A 120 -3.33 -0.28 -30.51
N THR A 121 -2.21 0.03 -29.84
CA THR A 121 -1.61 -0.80 -28.78
C THR A 121 -2.27 -0.60 -27.43
N ALA A 122 -2.97 0.53 -27.25
CA ALA A 122 -3.65 0.81 -25.99
C ALA A 122 -4.88 -0.09 -25.79
N GLY A 123 -4.99 -0.61 -24.58
CA GLY A 123 -6.20 -1.31 -24.15
C GLY A 123 -7.39 -0.37 -24.03
N SER A 124 -8.61 -0.92 -24.00
CA SER A 124 -9.80 -0.11 -23.73
C SER A 124 -9.73 0.47 -22.31
N PRO A 125 -9.97 1.79 -22.15
CA PRO A 125 -9.95 2.42 -20.84
C PRO A 125 -10.97 1.80 -19.89
N ASN A 126 -10.50 1.41 -18.72
CA ASN A 126 -11.34 0.92 -17.61
C ASN A 126 -11.58 2.08 -16.63
N TYR A 127 -12.81 2.23 -16.17
CA TYR A 127 -13.20 3.28 -15.23
C TYR A 127 -13.93 2.66 -14.04
N MET A 128 -13.54 3.10 -12.85
CA MET A 128 -14.11 2.60 -11.61
C MET A 128 -14.32 3.73 -10.60
N GLU A 129 -15.36 3.60 -9.81
CA GLU A 129 -15.63 4.48 -8.70
C GLU A 129 -14.80 4.05 -7.50
N MET A 130 -14.12 5.01 -6.86
CA MET A 130 -13.42 4.74 -5.62
C MET A 130 -14.42 4.63 -4.47
N SER A 131 -14.57 3.46 -3.91
CA SER A 131 -15.42 3.21 -2.75
C SER A 131 -14.67 2.43 -1.66
N MET A 132 -15.15 2.52 -0.43
CA MET A 132 -14.60 1.71 0.67
C MET A 132 -14.86 0.20 0.48
N ASP A 133 -15.80 -0.17 -0.38
CA ASP A 133 -16.11 -1.56 -0.72
C ASP A 133 -15.04 -2.22 -1.61
N MET A 134 -14.13 -1.42 -2.18
CA MET A 134 -12.95 -1.92 -2.92
C MET A 134 -11.90 -2.57 -2.00
N MET A 135 -11.98 -2.32 -0.70
CA MET A 135 -11.09 -2.99 0.25
C MET A 135 -11.61 -4.40 0.55
N ALA A 136 -10.73 -5.39 0.42
CA ALA A 136 -11.10 -6.76 0.75
C ALA A 136 -11.57 -6.88 2.21
N THR A 137 -12.70 -7.54 2.38
CA THR A 137 -13.30 -7.81 3.70
C THR A 137 -12.50 -8.83 4.48
N LEU A 138 -11.90 -9.79 3.77
CA LEU A 138 -11.15 -10.90 4.34
C LEU A 138 -9.95 -11.22 3.46
N TYR A 139 -8.80 -11.43 4.09
CA TYR A 139 -7.58 -11.91 3.45
C TYR A 139 -7.28 -13.30 3.98
N VAL A 140 -7.22 -14.29 3.11
CA VAL A 140 -7.01 -15.69 3.45
C VAL A 140 -5.77 -16.19 2.72
N ALA A 141 -4.72 -16.46 3.46
CA ALA A 141 -3.55 -17.14 2.91
C ALA A 141 -3.83 -18.64 2.80
N ALA A 142 -3.52 -19.20 1.66
CA ALA A 142 -3.71 -20.61 1.36
C ALA A 142 -2.38 -21.28 1.03
N ASN A 143 -2.17 -22.47 1.61
CA ASN A 143 -1.08 -23.38 1.28
C ASN A 143 -1.64 -24.81 1.31
N TYR A 144 -1.10 -25.69 0.47
CA TYR A 144 -1.56 -27.08 0.41
C TYR A 144 -0.37 -28.04 0.43
N GLU A 145 -0.27 -28.83 1.49
CA GLU A 145 0.85 -29.75 1.68
C GLU A 145 0.94 -30.76 0.51
N GLY A 146 2.12 -30.80 -0.12
CA GLY A 146 2.40 -31.71 -1.24
C GLY A 146 2.01 -31.21 -2.62
N LYS A 147 1.46 -30.01 -2.75
CA LYS A 147 1.25 -29.33 -4.03
C LYS A 147 2.32 -28.26 -4.25
N ASP A 148 2.76 -28.12 -5.49
CA ASP A 148 3.60 -26.99 -5.89
C ASP A 148 2.76 -25.70 -6.05
N ILE A 149 3.42 -24.57 -6.29
CA ILE A 149 2.74 -23.28 -6.38
C ILE A 149 1.78 -23.21 -7.58
N TYR A 150 2.04 -23.92 -8.67
CA TYR A 150 1.16 -23.96 -9.85
C TYR A 150 -0.11 -24.75 -9.57
N GLU A 151 0.03 -25.97 -9.01
CA GLU A 151 -1.10 -26.79 -8.59
C GLU A 151 -1.95 -26.12 -7.51
N LEU A 152 -1.30 -25.37 -6.60
CA LEU A 152 -1.99 -24.58 -5.58
C LEU A 152 -2.75 -23.41 -6.21
N SER A 153 -2.15 -22.71 -7.18
CA SER A 153 -2.78 -21.60 -7.88
C SER A 153 -4.00 -22.03 -8.68
N GLU A 154 -3.90 -23.14 -9.41
CA GLU A 154 -5.03 -23.75 -10.13
C GLU A 154 -6.15 -24.16 -9.14
N PHE A 155 -5.78 -24.83 -8.05
CA PHE A 155 -6.74 -25.22 -7.02
C PHE A 155 -7.42 -24.02 -6.35
N ALA A 156 -6.67 -22.95 -6.12
CA ALA A 156 -7.21 -21.71 -5.54
C ALA A 156 -8.20 -21.03 -6.49
N LYS A 157 -7.89 -20.97 -7.80
CA LYS A 157 -8.76 -20.36 -8.82
C LYS A 157 -9.98 -21.22 -9.14
N ASP A 158 -9.81 -22.53 -9.30
CA ASP A 158 -10.87 -23.42 -9.77
C ASP A 158 -11.77 -23.96 -8.65
N THR A 159 -11.25 -24.02 -7.41
CA THR A 159 -11.98 -24.62 -6.30
C THR A 159 -12.23 -23.62 -5.18
N LEU A 160 -11.19 -22.98 -4.62
CA LEU A 160 -11.35 -22.16 -3.43
C LEU A 160 -12.11 -20.86 -3.71
N SER A 161 -11.75 -20.13 -4.78
CA SER A 161 -12.41 -18.89 -5.17
C SER A 161 -13.89 -19.10 -5.46
N PRO A 162 -14.32 -20.05 -6.30
CA PRO A 162 -15.74 -20.31 -6.55
C PRO A 162 -16.53 -20.79 -5.32
N GLU A 163 -15.88 -21.52 -4.41
CA GLU A 163 -16.56 -21.95 -3.17
C GLU A 163 -16.82 -20.79 -2.20
N LEU A 164 -15.94 -19.78 -2.17
CA LEU A 164 -16.14 -18.55 -1.39
C LEU A 164 -17.11 -17.59 -2.09
N GLU A 165 -17.07 -17.47 -3.42
CA GLU A 165 -18.01 -16.64 -4.19
C GLU A 165 -19.48 -17.10 -4.09
N ARG A 166 -19.70 -18.39 -3.85
CA ARG A 166 -21.07 -18.92 -3.61
C ARG A 166 -21.71 -18.43 -2.33
N ILE A 167 -20.94 -17.82 -1.44
CA ILE A 167 -21.46 -17.24 -0.21
C ILE A 167 -22.29 -16.00 -0.56
N ASN A 168 -23.54 -16.00 -0.09
CA ASN A 168 -24.44 -14.88 -0.38
C ASN A 168 -23.91 -13.57 0.20
N GLY A 169 -23.67 -12.60 -0.67
CA GLY A 169 -23.15 -11.28 -0.31
C GLY A 169 -21.64 -11.11 -0.59
N VAL A 170 -20.91 -12.15 -0.97
CA VAL A 170 -19.60 -12.03 -1.60
C VAL A 170 -19.81 -11.53 -3.02
N ALA A 171 -19.05 -10.52 -3.41
CA ALA A 171 -19.11 -9.94 -4.76
C ALA A 171 -18.05 -10.56 -5.66
N ASP A 172 -16.86 -10.78 -5.15
CA ASP A 172 -15.70 -11.26 -5.88
C ASP A 172 -14.67 -11.89 -4.92
N VAL A 173 -13.85 -12.82 -5.43
CA VAL A 173 -12.73 -13.40 -4.72
C VAL A 173 -11.51 -13.38 -5.64
N SER A 174 -10.63 -12.44 -5.42
CA SER A 174 -9.37 -12.32 -6.16
C SER A 174 -8.28 -13.22 -5.55
N VAL A 175 -7.52 -13.90 -6.41
CA VAL A 175 -6.40 -14.76 -6.01
C VAL A 175 -5.10 -14.05 -6.36
N VAL A 176 -4.33 -13.68 -5.35
CA VAL A 176 -3.06 -12.95 -5.48
C VAL A 176 -1.89 -13.87 -5.12
N GLY A 177 -0.74 -13.66 -5.77
CA GLY A 177 0.42 -14.54 -5.65
C GLY A 177 0.25 -15.86 -6.38
N SER A 178 -0.74 -15.95 -7.30
CA SER A 178 -0.93 -17.15 -8.12
C SER A 178 0.14 -17.22 -9.20
N ALA A 179 0.76 -18.39 -9.31
CA ALA A 179 1.70 -18.72 -10.36
C ALA A 179 0.98 -19.29 -11.57
N GLU A 180 1.29 -18.78 -12.74
CA GLU A 180 0.83 -19.29 -14.02
C GLU A 180 2.02 -19.59 -14.92
N GLN A 181 1.96 -20.72 -15.58
CA GLN A 181 2.90 -21.03 -16.65
C GLN A 181 2.27 -20.69 -17.99
N SER A 182 2.98 -19.97 -18.79
CA SER A 182 2.64 -19.70 -20.18
C SER A 182 3.75 -20.21 -21.10
N VAL A 183 3.41 -20.52 -22.33
CA VAL A 183 4.39 -20.88 -23.36
C VAL A 183 4.57 -19.69 -24.28
N GLU A 184 5.73 -19.05 -24.18
CA GLU A 184 6.10 -17.96 -25.07
C GLU A 184 6.70 -18.52 -26.34
N VAL A 185 6.08 -18.17 -27.46
CA VAL A 185 6.59 -18.48 -28.80
C VAL A 185 7.15 -17.19 -29.40
N ARG A 186 8.47 -17.03 -29.30
CA ARG A 186 9.16 -15.85 -29.83
C ARG A 186 9.75 -16.17 -31.20
N LEU A 187 9.30 -15.47 -32.22
CA LEU A 187 9.89 -15.57 -33.53
C LEU A 187 11.37 -15.20 -33.49
N SER A 188 12.21 -16.07 -33.99
CA SER A 188 13.68 -15.92 -33.99
C SER A 188 14.14 -15.47 -35.36
N ASP A 189 14.55 -14.19 -35.44
CA ASP A 189 15.08 -13.61 -36.68
C ASP A 189 16.24 -14.43 -37.24
N SER A 190 17.09 -14.99 -36.37
CA SER A 190 18.23 -15.80 -36.80
C SER A 190 17.80 -17.13 -37.43
N LYS A 191 16.79 -17.81 -36.89
CA LYS A 191 16.26 -19.06 -37.43
C LYS A 191 15.52 -18.83 -38.73
N ILE A 192 14.71 -17.76 -38.79
CA ILE A 192 14.03 -17.36 -40.01
C ILE A 192 15.03 -17.01 -41.10
N GLU A 193 16.11 -16.31 -40.72
CA GLU A 193 17.18 -15.98 -41.65
C GLU A 193 17.93 -17.22 -42.16
N ASP A 194 18.15 -18.23 -41.32
CA ASP A 194 18.75 -19.51 -41.72
C ASP A 194 17.89 -20.25 -42.74
N ILE A 195 16.56 -20.26 -42.54
CA ILE A 195 15.64 -20.84 -43.52
C ILE A 195 15.64 -20.05 -44.81
N ASN A 196 15.56 -18.72 -44.72
CA ASN A 196 15.67 -17.86 -45.88
C ASN A 196 16.99 -18.04 -46.65
N ASN A 197 18.11 -18.24 -45.95
CA ASN A 197 19.43 -18.51 -46.53
C ASN A 197 19.46 -19.90 -47.21
N LYS A 198 18.88 -20.93 -46.60
CA LYS A 198 18.75 -22.25 -47.21
C LYS A 198 17.89 -22.20 -48.46
N LEU A 199 16.78 -21.48 -48.40
CA LEU A 199 15.89 -21.29 -49.56
C LEU A 199 16.58 -20.46 -50.66
N LEU A 200 17.25 -19.37 -50.30
CA LEU A 200 18.04 -18.59 -51.24
C LEU A 200 19.19 -19.40 -51.82
N GLY A 201 19.83 -20.29 -51.06
CA GLY A 201 20.84 -21.23 -51.55
C GLY A 201 20.32 -22.26 -52.54
N SER A 202 19.05 -22.67 -52.41
CA SER A 202 18.40 -23.57 -53.36
C SER A 202 17.91 -22.83 -54.60
N VAL A 203 17.53 -21.50 -54.49
CA VAL A 203 16.99 -20.71 -55.59
C VAL A 203 18.07 -19.79 -56.21
N ASN A 204 18.99 -19.24 -55.43
CA ASN A 204 20.05 -18.32 -55.87
C ASN A 204 21.33 -18.42 -55.02
N SER A 205 22.29 -19.22 -55.48
CA SER A 205 23.55 -19.45 -54.78
C SER A 205 24.42 -18.19 -54.62
N GLU A 206 24.31 -17.20 -55.53
CA GLU A 206 25.10 -15.96 -55.42
C GLU A 206 24.69 -15.08 -54.23
N LEU A 207 23.39 -15.03 -53.89
CA LEU A 207 22.89 -14.32 -52.70
C LEU A 207 23.30 -15.01 -51.42
N TYR A 208 23.29 -16.35 -51.39
CA TYR A 208 23.77 -17.11 -50.24
C TYR A 208 25.26 -16.85 -49.93
N ASP A 209 26.11 -16.88 -50.97
CA ASP A 209 27.54 -16.63 -50.83
C ASP A 209 27.84 -15.18 -50.42
N ALA A 210 27.05 -14.22 -50.92
CA ALA A 210 27.14 -12.82 -50.52
C ALA A 210 26.84 -12.60 -49.04
N LYS A 211 25.78 -13.21 -48.56
CA LYS A 211 25.40 -13.15 -47.13
C LYS A 211 26.46 -13.71 -46.23
N LYS A 212 26.97 -14.90 -46.55
CA LYS A 212 28.02 -15.53 -45.79
C LYS A 212 29.26 -14.65 -45.66
N SER A 213 29.65 -13.99 -46.77
CA SER A 213 30.81 -13.07 -46.78
C SER A 213 30.59 -11.83 -45.90
N ILE A 214 29.33 -11.32 -45.86
CA ILE A 214 28.94 -10.18 -45.01
C ILE A 214 28.99 -10.57 -43.53
N ASP A 215 28.46 -11.76 -43.17
CA ASP A 215 28.43 -12.22 -41.78
C ASP A 215 29.84 -12.53 -41.24
N GLU A 216 30.67 -13.15 -42.04
CA GLU A 216 32.10 -13.34 -41.73
C GLU A 216 32.81 -12.00 -41.52
N GLY A 217 32.52 -11.01 -42.38
CA GLY A 217 33.06 -9.65 -42.26
C GLY A 217 32.62 -8.95 -40.94
N ARG A 218 31.35 -9.04 -40.59
CA ARG A 218 30.80 -8.49 -39.34
C ARG A 218 31.43 -9.13 -38.10
N SER A 219 31.59 -10.42 -38.09
CA SER A 219 32.21 -11.15 -36.98
C SER A 219 33.67 -10.71 -36.77
N GLN A 220 34.43 -10.55 -37.89
CA GLN A 220 35.79 -10.04 -37.81
C GLN A 220 35.85 -8.60 -37.29
N MET A 221 34.92 -7.76 -37.75
CA MET A 221 34.82 -6.35 -37.33
C MET A 221 34.49 -6.22 -35.84
N ALA A 222 33.49 -6.97 -35.34
CA ALA A 222 33.14 -6.99 -33.93
C ALA A 222 34.33 -7.39 -33.04
N SER A 223 35.07 -8.40 -33.48
CA SER A 223 36.29 -8.85 -32.79
C SER A 223 37.38 -7.76 -32.76
N ALA A 224 37.53 -7.06 -33.88
CA ALA A 224 38.52 -5.97 -34.00
C ALA A 224 38.11 -4.75 -33.14
N GLU A 225 36.83 -4.40 -33.11
CA GLU A 225 36.29 -3.31 -32.28
C GLU A 225 36.55 -3.56 -30.81
N LYS A 226 36.21 -4.77 -30.33
CA LYS A 226 36.45 -5.19 -28.96
C LYS A 226 37.96 -5.08 -28.60
N ALA A 227 38.81 -5.58 -29.46
CA ALA A 227 40.27 -5.53 -29.23
C ALA A 227 40.79 -4.08 -29.16
N LEU A 228 40.29 -3.20 -30.04
CA LEU A 228 40.70 -1.78 -30.06
C LEU A 228 40.17 -1.06 -28.80
N LYS A 229 38.94 -1.34 -28.35
CA LYS A 229 38.38 -0.76 -27.12
C LYS A 229 39.14 -1.20 -25.87
N GLU A 230 39.52 -2.47 -25.79
CA GLU A 230 40.39 -2.97 -24.71
C GLU A 230 41.78 -2.30 -24.75
N GLN A 231 42.31 -2.06 -25.93
CA GLN A 231 43.60 -1.37 -26.09
C GLN A 231 43.49 0.10 -25.69
N GLN A 232 42.38 0.76 -26.00
CA GLN A 232 42.08 2.14 -25.58
C GLN A 232 42.05 2.27 -24.06
N THR A 233 41.32 1.37 -23.40
CA THR A 233 41.24 1.35 -21.94
C THR A 233 42.62 1.14 -21.30
N LYS A 234 43.38 0.17 -21.79
CA LYS A 234 44.75 -0.09 -21.30
C LYS A 234 45.69 1.12 -21.47
N LEU A 235 45.60 1.80 -22.62
CA LEU A 235 46.42 3.00 -22.87
C LEU A 235 46.05 4.13 -21.89
N ALA A 236 44.76 4.35 -21.66
CA ALA A 236 44.25 5.35 -20.72
C ALA A 236 44.69 5.04 -19.26
N ASP A 237 44.56 3.79 -18.84
CA ASP A 237 45.00 3.35 -17.52
C ASP A 237 46.51 3.53 -17.32
N GLN A 238 47.32 3.20 -18.35
CA GLN A 238 48.77 3.39 -18.31
C GLN A 238 49.12 4.87 -18.26
N GLU A 239 48.46 5.71 -19.06
CA GLU A 239 48.63 7.16 -19.04
C GLU A 239 48.37 7.75 -17.68
N LYS A 240 47.20 7.38 -17.07
CA LYS A 240 46.84 7.82 -15.74
C LYS A 240 47.84 7.40 -14.67
N ALA A 241 48.20 6.11 -14.65
CA ALA A 241 49.14 5.58 -13.68
C ALA A 241 50.52 6.26 -13.78
N THR A 242 51.01 6.49 -15.02
CA THR A 242 52.28 7.17 -15.27
C THR A 242 52.22 8.63 -14.85
N THR A 243 51.16 9.33 -15.19
CA THR A 243 50.92 10.75 -14.80
C THR A 243 50.85 10.92 -13.30
N ASP A 244 50.14 10.04 -12.59
CA ASP A 244 50.03 10.06 -11.14
C ASP A 244 51.38 9.83 -10.46
N GLN A 245 52.18 8.86 -10.95
CA GLN A 245 53.52 8.58 -10.43
C GLN A 245 54.48 9.76 -10.67
N LEU A 246 54.46 10.33 -11.89
CA LEU A 246 55.25 11.49 -12.21
C LEU A 246 54.85 12.73 -11.41
N GLY A 247 53.55 12.97 -11.25
CA GLY A 247 53.02 14.07 -10.44
C GLY A 247 53.49 14.00 -8.99
N GLN A 248 53.45 12.80 -8.38
CA GLN A 248 53.96 12.56 -7.04
C GLN A 248 55.47 12.80 -6.95
N ALA A 249 56.23 12.29 -7.92
CA ALA A 249 57.69 12.46 -7.96
C ALA A 249 58.07 13.94 -8.13
N ILE A 250 57.46 14.65 -9.08
CA ILE A 250 57.70 16.10 -9.31
C ILE A 250 57.31 16.91 -8.06
N SER A 251 56.19 16.63 -7.42
CA SER A 251 55.76 17.32 -6.18
C SER A 251 56.76 17.11 -5.05
N GLY A 252 57.23 15.86 -4.86
CA GLY A 252 58.24 15.56 -3.85
C GLY A 252 59.58 16.29 -4.11
N LEU A 253 60.04 16.28 -5.37
CA LEU A 253 61.29 16.97 -5.79
C LEU A 253 61.14 18.49 -5.70
N THR A 254 60.02 19.07 -6.03
CA THR A 254 59.73 20.51 -5.92
C THR A 254 59.76 20.95 -4.44
N MET A 255 59.20 20.13 -3.53
CA MET A 255 59.34 20.36 -2.11
C MET A 255 60.80 20.29 -1.64
N GLY A 256 61.57 19.33 -2.18
CA GLY A 256 63.01 19.21 -1.93
C GLY A 256 63.77 20.43 -2.37
N VAL A 257 63.50 20.93 -3.58
CA VAL A 257 64.11 22.17 -4.12
C VAL A 257 63.75 23.38 -3.27
N SER A 258 62.49 23.52 -2.91
CA SER A 258 62.02 24.63 -2.05
C SER A 258 62.67 24.62 -0.66
N SER A 259 62.70 23.44 -0.03
CA SER A 259 63.36 23.25 1.28
C SER A 259 64.86 23.52 1.20
N GLY A 260 65.55 22.97 0.17
CA GLY A 260 66.98 23.18 -0.07
C GLY A 260 67.30 24.65 -0.33
N THR A 261 66.49 25.35 -1.07
CA THR A 261 66.65 26.78 -1.35
C THR A 261 66.54 27.58 -0.05
N ALA A 262 65.53 27.27 0.78
CA ALA A 262 65.36 27.94 2.10
C ALA A 262 66.59 27.66 3.02
N GLN A 263 67.10 26.44 3.04
CA GLN A 263 68.25 26.05 3.83
C GLN A 263 69.53 26.77 3.37
N VAL A 264 69.81 26.82 2.07
CA VAL A 264 70.95 27.57 1.48
C VAL A 264 70.86 29.05 1.82
N ALA A 265 69.67 29.64 1.69
CA ALA A 265 69.40 31.04 2.07
C ALA A 265 69.69 31.30 3.56
N ALA A 266 69.18 30.42 4.44
CA ALA A 266 69.36 30.54 5.90
C ALA A 266 70.84 30.42 6.29
N LEU A 267 71.58 29.47 5.74
CA LEU A 267 73.01 29.27 5.98
C LEU A 267 73.84 30.46 5.43
N THR A 268 73.46 30.99 4.26
CA THR A 268 74.09 32.18 3.69
C THR A 268 73.95 33.40 4.57
N ALA A 269 72.73 33.62 5.07
CA ALA A 269 72.43 34.72 6.02
C ALA A 269 73.18 34.59 7.35
N GLN A 270 73.31 33.34 7.86
CA GLN A 270 74.10 33.07 9.06
C GLN A 270 75.60 33.36 8.85
N ILE A 271 76.18 32.92 7.70
CA ILE A 271 77.52 33.20 7.37
C ILE A 271 77.76 34.74 7.24
N GLN A 272 76.87 35.45 6.58
CA GLN A 272 76.98 36.92 6.45
C GLN A 272 76.92 37.61 7.83
N ALA A 273 75.99 37.18 8.71
CA ALA A 273 75.92 37.72 10.06
C ALA A 273 77.25 37.51 10.87
N LEU A 274 77.80 36.31 10.80
CA LEU A 274 79.02 35.99 11.46
C LEU A 274 80.21 36.74 10.85
N GLN A 275 80.25 36.98 9.54
CA GLN A 275 81.23 37.78 8.86
C GLN A 275 81.24 39.25 9.31
N VAL A 276 80.07 39.83 9.52
CA VAL A 276 79.87 41.16 10.13
C VAL A 276 80.40 41.18 11.58
N GLN A 277 80.09 40.15 12.37
CA GLN A 277 80.61 39.99 13.74
C GLN A 277 82.17 39.79 13.75
N LEU A 278 82.67 39.03 12.81
CA LEU A 278 84.13 38.83 12.66
C LEU A 278 84.85 40.16 12.44
N ALA A 279 84.29 41.07 11.59
CA ALA A 279 84.87 42.37 11.28
C ALA A 279 84.90 43.31 12.52
N GLN A 280 84.01 43.11 13.50
CA GLN A 280 83.90 43.92 14.71
C GLN A 280 84.51 43.29 16.01
N ALA A 281 84.98 41.99 15.87
CA ALA A 281 85.43 41.23 17.02
C ALA A 281 86.86 41.58 17.48
N PRO A 282 87.16 41.53 18.80
CA PRO A 282 88.48 41.61 19.33
C PRO A 282 89.36 40.47 18.81
N GLU A 283 90.68 40.69 18.65
CA GLU A 283 91.61 39.72 18.07
C GLU A 283 91.58 38.31 18.71
N ALA A 284 91.37 38.22 20.02
CA ALA A 284 91.23 36.99 20.77
C ALA A 284 90.01 36.09 20.36
N MET A 285 88.94 36.67 19.79
CA MET A 285 87.79 35.96 19.40
C MET A 285 87.76 35.61 17.89
N LYS A 286 88.58 36.22 17.09
CA LYS A 286 88.56 36.01 15.61
C LYS A 286 88.74 34.54 15.17
N PRO A 287 89.68 33.74 15.78
CA PRO A 287 89.88 32.39 15.39
C PRO A 287 88.63 31.49 15.58
N ALA A 288 87.90 31.72 16.69
CA ALA A 288 86.68 30.96 17.00
C ALA A 288 85.56 31.25 15.97
N LEU A 289 85.35 32.54 15.65
CA LEU A 289 84.35 32.96 14.63
C LEU A 289 84.74 32.48 13.22
N GLN A 290 86.06 32.46 12.86
CA GLN A 290 86.54 31.91 11.59
C GLN A 290 86.24 30.41 11.49
N GLN A 291 86.42 29.69 12.59
CA GLN A 291 86.15 28.26 12.60
C GLN A 291 84.61 28.00 12.46
N GLN A 292 83.76 28.83 13.10
CA GLN A 292 82.35 28.74 12.93
C GLN A 292 81.87 29.05 11.48
N ILE A 293 82.43 30.10 10.87
CA ILE A 293 82.24 30.43 9.46
C ILE A 293 82.60 29.29 8.51
N ALA A 294 83.77 28.69 8.74
CA ALA A 294 84.25 27.55 7.93
C ALA A 294 83.36 26.34 8.06
N ALA A 295 82.85 26.03 9.25
CA ALA A 295 81.92 24.96 9.46
C ALA A 295 80.55 25.19 8.73
N LEU A 296 80.05 26.44 8.78
CA LEU A 296 78.82 26.81 8.08
C LEU A 296 78.99 26.88 6.57
N GLN A 297 80.22 27.25 6.08
CA GLN A 297 80.60 27.20 4.65
C GLN A 297 80.57 25.75 4.13
N GLU A 298 81.11 24.83 4.92
CA GLU A 298 81.06 23.39 4.59
C GLU A 298 79.61 22.87 4.49
N GLN A 299 78.78 23.29 5.49
CA GLN A 299 77.29 22.98 5.48
C GLN A 299 76.63 23.63 4.28
N LEU A 300 76.94 24.84 3.93
CA LEU A 300 76.42 25.56 2.77
C LEU A 300 76.77 24.83 1.48
N THR A 301 78.03 24.40 1.37
CA THR A 301 78.54 23.64 0.19
C THR A 301 77.71 22.33 0.05
N LYS A 302 77.50 21.63 1.18
CA LYS A 302 76.71 20.40 1.18
C LYS A 302 75.24 20.66 0.79
N ALA A 303 74.65 21.66 1.42
CA ALA A 303 73.27 22.04 1.11
C ALA A 303 73.06 22.49 -0.35
N THR A 304 74.08 23.22 -0.90
CA THR A 304 74.01 23.62 -2.31
C THR A 304 74.19 22.44 -3.25
N SER A 305 75.00 21.46 -2.88
CA SER A 305 75.15 20.22 -3.68
C SER A 305 73.85 19.40 -3.64
N GLU A 306 73.20 19.28 -2.48
CA GLU A 306 71.88 18.60 -2.32
C GLU A 306 70.76 19.33 -3.11
N LEU A 307 70.73 20.65 -3.05
CA LEU A 307 69.80 21.46 -3.84
C LEU A 307 70.02 21.26 -5.35
N THR A 308 71.25 21.27 -5.82
CA THR A 308 71.57 21.03 -7.22
C THR A 308 71.17 19.61 -7.68
N ASN A 309 71.36 18.65 -6.76
CA ASN A 309 70.87 17.28 -7.03
C ASN A 309 69.35 17.20 -7.17
N TYR A 310 68.56 17.83 -6.28
CA TYR A 310 67.10 17.92 -6.40
C TYR A 310 66.68 18.64 -7.69
N GLN A 311 67.31 19.74 -8.05
CA GLN A 311 67.03 20.48 -9.30
C GLN A 311 67.31 19.61 -10.55
N ASN A 312 68.41 18.85 -10.57
CA ASN A 312 68.74 17.97 -11.66
C ASN A 312 67.74 16.79 -11.75
N GLN A 313 67.39 16.23 -10.63
CA GLN A 313 66.36 15.17 -10.59
C GLN A 313 65.00 15.69 -11.03
N LEU A 314 64.58 16.91 -10.61
CA LEU A 314 63.36 17.55 -11.07
C LEU A 314 63.37 17.76 -12.57
N ALA A 315 64.43 18.29 -13.16
CA ALA A 315 64.55 18.47 -14.60
C ALA A 315 64.46 17.14 -15.38
N VAL A 316 65.05 16.08 -14.82
CA VAL A 316 64.94 14.72 -15.42
C VAL A 316 63.50 14.20 -15.32
N ALA A 317 62.78 14.39 -14.20
CA ALA A 317 61.43 13.98 -14.03
C ALA A 317 60.46 14.76 -14.94
N GLU A 318 60.63 16.07 -15.09
CA GLU A 318 59.89 16.91 -16.03
C GLU A 318 60.12 16.50 -17.50
N ALA A 319 61.35 16.24 -17.88
CA ALA A 319 61.70 15.74 -19.23
C ALA A 319 61.10 14.35 -19.48
N GLY A 320 61.12 13.50 -18.44
CA GLY A 320 60.46 12.17 -18.46
C GLY A 320 58.97 12.29 -18.69
N GLY A 321 58.32 13.26 -18.03
CA GLY A 321 56.91 13.56 -18.22
C GLY A 321 56.55 13.99 -19.63
N LEU A 322 57.34 14.86 -20.21
CA LEU A 322 57.14 15.30 -21.60
C LEU A 322 57.31 14.14 -22.59
N SER A 323 58.32 13.26 -22.35
CA SER A 323 58.56 12.08 -23.18
C SER A 323 57.38 11.08 -23.07
N ALA A 324 56.90 10.83 -21.87
CA ALA A 324 55.72 9.96 -21.64
C ALA A 324 54.47 10.51 -22.32
N ALA A 325 54.17 11.80 -22.16
CA ALA A 325 53.04 12.44 -22.84
C ALA A 325 53.10 12.34 -24.37
N SER A 326 54.31 12.49 -24.93
CA SER A 326 54.51 12.30 -26.37
C SER A 326 54.28 10.84 -26.83
N GLN A 327 54.69 9.87 -26.02
CA GLN A 327 54.46 8.44 -26.33
C GLN A 327 52.95 8.09 -26.24
N PHE A 328 52.25 8.55 -25.19
CA PHE A 328 50.79 8.34 -25.07
C PHE A 328 50.06 9.06 -26.19
N GLY A 329 50.40 10.30 -26.52
CA GLY A 329 49.81 11.02 -27.64
C GLY A 329 50.00 10.30 -28.99
N SER A 330 51.17 9.71 -29.22
CA SER A 330 51.41 8.91 -30.42
C SER A 330 50.62 7.60 -30.42
N GLY A 331 50.51 6.92 -29.26
CA GLY A 331 49.67 5.73 -29.10
C GLY A 331 48.18 6.03 -29.33
N ALA A 332 47.69 7.14 -28.78
CA ALA A 332 46.31 7.59 -28.98
C ALA A 332 46.03 7.93 -30.46
N ALA A 333 46.99 8.58 -31.15
CA ALA A 333 46.82 8.88 -32.57
C ALA A 333 46.78 7.62 -33.44
N GLN A 334 47.61 6.61 -33.12
CA GLN A 334 47.57 5.32 -33.82
C GLN A 334 46.23 4.60 -33.60
N LEU A 335 45.69 4.63 -32.37
CA LEU A 335 44.42 4.03 -32.03
C LEU A 335 43.26 4.76 -32.72
N ALA A 336 43.29 6.09 -32.75
CA ALA A 336 42.32 6.90 -33.47
C ALA A 336 42.32 6.60 -34.99
N ASN A 337 43.45 6.42 -35.58
CA ASN A 337 43.57 6.02 -36.98
C ASN A 337 43.01 4.60 -37.21
N ALA A 338 43.28 3.66 -36.31
CA ALA A 338 42.76 2.31 -36.40
C ALA A 338 41.21 2.27 -36.25
N LEU A 339 40.67 3.07 -35.32
CA LEU A 339 39.18 3.26 -35.17
C LEU A 339 38.56 3.89 -36.40
N SER A 340 39.23 4.89 -37.03
CA SER A 340 38.74 5.50 -38.26
C SER A 340 38.72 4.51 -39.43
N MET A 341 39.75 3.66 -39.56
CA MET A 341 39.77 2.61 -40.59
C MET A 341 38.67 1.55 -40.32
N LEU A 342 38.44 1.22 -39.06
CA LEU A 342 37.37 0.31 -38.67
C LEU A 342 36.00 0.87 -39.06
N GLU A 343 35.76 2.16 -38.80
CA GLU A 343 34.50 2.83 -39.16
C GLU A 343 34.29 2.90 -40.68
N GLN A 344 35.35 3.18 -41.46
CA GLN A 344 35.26 3.11 -42.92
C GLN A 344 34.89 1.71 -43.41
N ASN A 345 35.52 0.68 -42.86
CA ASN A 345 35.21 -0.70 -43.22
C ASN A 345 33.79 -1.08 -42.84
N LYS A 346 33.33 -0.58 -41.70
CA LYS A 346 31.93 -0.76 -41.24
C LYS A 346 30.95 -0.15 -42.23
N GLN A 347 31.16 1.08 -42.67
CA GLN A 347 30.32 1.70 -43.71
C GLN A 347 30.29 0.89 -45.00
N GLN A 348 31.41 0.38 -45.46
CA GLN A 348 31.45 -0.46 -46.68
C GLN A 348 30.66 -1.76 -46.47
N LEU A 349 30.73 -2.34 -45.28
CA LEU A 349 29.96 -3.55 -44.94
C LEU A 349 28.48 -3.27 -44.82
N ASP A 350 28.12 -2.12 -44.29
CA ASP A 350 26.72 -1.67 -44.20
C ASP A 350 26.10 -1.38 -45.58
N GLU A 351 26.89 -0.78 -46.50
CA GLU A 351 26.50 -0.61 -47.91
C GLU A 351 26.31 -1.96 -48.63
N ALA A 352 27.22 -2.90 -48.41
CA ALA A 352 27.09 -4.27 -48.94
C ALA A 352 25.87 -4.99 -48.38
N GLN A 353 25.58 -4.81 -47.09
CA GLN A 353 24.40 -5.34 -46.45
C GLN A 353 23.10 -4.76 -47.03
N ALA A 354 23.03 -3.44 -47.20
CA ALA A 354 21.86 -2.78 -47.81
C ALA A 354 21.60 -3.29 -49.23
N GLN A 355 22.66 -3.48 -50.05
CA GLN A 355 22.53 -4.05 -51.42
C GLN A 355 22.02 -5.49 -51.36
N TYR A 356 22.57 -6.29 -50.40
CA TYR A 356 22.12 -7.65 -50.22
C TYR A 356 20.63 -7.69 -49.76
N GLU A 357 20.21 -6.85 -48.82
CA GLU A 357 18.84 -6.78 -48.35
C GLU A 357 17.84 -6.41 -49.44
N ASP A 358 18.17 -5.43 -50.27
CA ASP A 358 17.33 -5.06 -51.43
C ASP A 358 17.18 -6.23 -52.44
N ALA A 359 18.29 -6.94 -52.69
CA ALA A 359 18.26 -8.11 -53.60
C ALA A 359 17.53 -9.28 -52.94
N ARG A 360 17.72 -9.48 -51.64
CA ARG A 360 17.04 -10.51 -50.85
C ARG A 360 15.54 -10.26 -50.75
N GLU A 361 15.12 -9.02 -50.42
CA GLU A 361 13.71 -8.64 -50.37
C GLU A 361 12.98 -8.92 -51.68
N LYS A 362 13.63 -8.60 -52.81
CA LYS A 362 13.10 -8.89 -54.15
C LYS A 362 12.98 -10.41 -54.40
N ALA A 363 13.95 -11.18 -53.92
CA ALA A 363 13.90 -12.66 -54.08
C ALA A 363 12.84 -13.29 -53.16
N ILE A 364 12.72 -12.82 -51.92
CA ILE A 364 11.73 -13.30 -50.93
C ILE A 364 10.30 -12.93 -51.35
N LYS A 365 10.09 -11.70 -51.81
CA LYS A 365 8.76 -11.28 -52.36
C LYS A 365 8.34 -12.13 -53.55
N SER A 366 9.29 -12.59 -54.37
CA SER A 366 9.02 -13.53 -55.46
C SER A 366 8.69 -14.94 -54.96
N ALA A 367 9.19 -15.32 -53.79
CA ALA A 367 8.98 -16.65 -53.16
C ALA A 367 7.78 -16.68 -52.16
N ASN A 368 7.22 -15.53 -51.82
CA ASN A 368 6.04 -15.35 -50.94
C ASN A 368 6.21 -15.86 -49.49
N ILE A 369 7.43 -15.88 -48.94
CA ILE A 369 7.78 -16.48 -47.63
C ILE A 369 7.40 -15.55 -46.48
N ASP A 370 7.48 -14.23 -46.65
CA ASP A 370 7.14 -13.25 -45.62
C ASP A 370 5.71 -13.40 -45.12
N ALA A 371 4.79 -13.87 -45.99
CA ALA A 371 3.40 -14.14 -45.60
C ALA A 371 3.21 -15.40 -44.71
N LEU A 372 4.20 -16.32 -44.71
CA LEU A 372 4.12 -17.58 -43.92
C LEU A 372 4.67 -17.42 -42.50
N VAL A 373 5.51 -16.41 -42.27
CA VAL A 373 6.20 -16.17 -40.99
C VAL A 373 5.63 -14.94 -40.29
N ASP A 374 4.53 -14.36 -40.80
CA ASP A 374 3.84 -13.26 -40.14
C ASP A 374 3.18 -13.75 -38.86
N LYS A 375 3.32 -12.96 -37.78
CA LYS A 375 2.81 -13.25 -36.43
C LYS A 375 1.34 -13.65 -36.42
N THR A 376 0.51 -12.95 -37.19
CA THR A 376 -0.94 -13.21 -37.25
C THR A 376 -1.27 -14.52 -37.98
N THR A 377 -0.51 -14.82 -39.04
CA THR A 377 -0.63 -16.07 -39.80
C THR A 377 -0.17 -17.26 -38.94
N LEU A 378 0.95 -17.12 -38.23
CA LEU A 378 1.46 -18.16 -37.35
C LEU A 378 0.50 -18.43 -36.18
N ALA A 379 -0.02 -17.39 -35.52
CA ALA A 379 -1.03 -17.54 -34.47
C ALA A 379 -2.29 -18.25 -34.98
N SER A 380 -2.71 -17.92 -36.21
CA SER A 380 -3.86 -18.57 -36.86
C SER A 380 -3.58 -20.05 -37.18
N MET A 381 -2.34 -20.39 -37.59
CA MET A 381 -1.92 -21.76 -37.84
C MET A 381 -1.88 -22.59 -36.56
N ILE A 382 -1.33 -22.04 -35.48
CA ILE A 382 -1.32 -22.71 -34.17
C ILE A 382 -2.75 -22.96 -33.72
N LYS A 383 -3.61 -21.93 -33.73
CA LYS A 383 -5.01 -22.05 -33.36
C LYS A 383 -5.81 -23.02 -34.24
N ALA A 384 -5.47 -23.12 -35.53
CA ALA A 384 -6.13 -24.06 -36.45
C ALA A 384 -5.73 -25.52 -36.20
N GLN A 385 -4.55 -25.77 -35.64
CA GLN A 385 -4.08 -27.15 -35.33
C GLN A 385 -4.40 -27.54 -33.89
N ASP A 386 -4.66 -26.59 -33.00
CA ASP A 386 -5.08 -26.81 -31.62
C ASP A 386 -6.60 -26.83 -31.56
N PHE A 387 -7.20 -27.92 -31.99
CA PHE A 387 -8.64 -28.11 -31.88
C PHE A 387 -9.04 -29.59 -31.71
N SER A 388 -10.09 -29.80 -30.95
CA SER A 388 -10.73 -31.11 -30.78
C SER A 388 -12.24 -30.93 -30.85
N MET A 389 -12.87 -31.66 -31.75
CA MET A 389 -14.30 -31.53 -31.98
C MET A 389 -14.96 -32.93 -32.04
N PRO A 390 -16.07 -33.10 -31.30
CA PRO A 390 -16.83 -34.34 -31.42
C PRO A 390 -17.46 -34.46 -32.82
N ALA A 391 -17.14 -35.55 -33.52
CA ALA A 391 -17.63 -35.80 -34.87
C ALA A 391 -18.88 -36.72 -34.90
N GLY A 392 -19.37 -37.11 -33.71
CA GLY A 392 -20.56 -37.96 -33.55
C GLY A 392 -20.28 -39.23 -32.76
N TYR A 393 -21.25 -40.08 -32.66
CA TYR A 393 -21.15 -41.37 -31.95
C TYR A 393 -21.12 -42.55 -32.88
N LEU A 394 -20.18 -43.48 -32.68
CA LEU A 394 -20.16 -44.75 -33.31
C LEU A 394 -20.73 -45.77 -32.31
N GLY A 395 -21.87 -46.35 -32.66
CA GLY A 395 -22.52 -47.42 -31.89
C GLY A 395 -23.26 -48.36 -32.79
N ASN A 396 -23.26 -49.65 -32.41
CA ASN A 396 -24.08 -50.62 -33.12
C ASN A 396 -25.50 -50.62 -32.50
N SER A 397 -26.54 -50.66 -33.30
CA SER A 397 -27.94 -50.51 -32.83
C SER A 397 -28.40 -51.60 -31.83
N ASN A 398 -27.53 -52.56 -31.48
CA ASN A 398 -27.78 -53.66 -30.54
C ASN A 398 -26.92 -53.68 -29.29
N ASP A 399 -25.96 -52.74 -29.13
CA ASP A 399 -25.11 -52.62 -27.96
C ASP A 399 -25.32 -51.27 -27.27
N ASP A 400 -25.44 -51.32 -25.95
CA ASP A 400 -25.58 -50.10 -25.08
C ASP A 400 -24.28 -49.24 -25.00
N GLU A 401 -23.22 -49.63 -25.73
CA GLU A 401 -21.96 -48.91 -25.81
C GLU A 401 -21.91 -47.97 -27.03
N GLN A 402 -21.76 -46.68 -26.77
CA GLN A 402 -21.54 -45.66 -27.78
C GLN A 402 -20.14 -45.07 -27.62
N TRP A 403 -19.39 -45.04 -28.71
CA TRP A 403 -18.06 -44.47 -28.76
C TRP A 403 -18.15 -43.04 -29.32
N LEU A 404 -17.66 -42.06 -28.55
CA LEU A 404 -17.55 -40.71 -29.05
C LEU A 404 -16.41 -40.65 -30.06
N LEU A 405 -16.72 -40.30 -31.29
CA LEU A 405 -15.70 -40.03 -32.31
C LEU A 405 -15.25 -38.57 -32.16
N GLN A 406 -13.98 -38.39 -31.97
CA GLN A 406 -13.35 -37.09 -31.82
C GLN A 406 -12.40 -36.85 -33.00
N VAL A 407 -12.45 -35.71 -33.63
CA VAL A 407 -11.57 -35.29 -34.73
C VAL A 407 -10.73 -34.12 -34.25
N GLY A 408 -9.43 -34.20 -34.51
CA GLY A 408 -8.43 -33.28 -34.03
C GLY A 408 -7.84 -33.69 -32.68
N THR A 409 -6.76 -33.07 -32.31
CA THR A 409 -6.07 -33.21 -31.01
C THR A 409 -5.64 -31.86 -30.56
N ASN A 410 -5.86 -31.57 -29.29
CA ASN A 410 -5.31 -30.36 -28.71
C ASN A 410 -3.80 -30.53 -28.49
N ILE A 411 -3.09 -29.43 -28.55
CA ILE A 411 -1.67 -29.37 -28.20
C ILE A 411 -1.59 -29.49 -26.67
N THR A 412 -0.95 -30.55 -26.18
CA THR A 412 -0.91 -30.88 -24.75
C THR A 412 0.51 -30.82 -24.19
N SER A 413 1.53 -30.70 -25.05
CA SER A 413 2.93 -30.65 -24.65
C SER A 413 3.71 -29.63 -25.46
N ILE A 414 4.83 -29.18 -24.89
CA ILE A 414 5.79 -28.31 -25.60
C ILE A 414 6.34 -29.01 -26.82
N GLU A 415 6.57 -30.33 -26.73
CA GLU A 415 7.09 -31.13 -27.84
C GLU A 415 6.10 -31.19 -29.03
N ASP A 416 4.80 -31.21 -28.76
CA ASP A 416 3.77 -31.11 -29.79
C ASP A 416 3.80 -29.73 -30.47
N LEU A 417 3.97 -28.69 -29.68
CA LEU A 417 4.06 -27.33 -30.19
C LEU A 417 5.34 -27.09 -30.99
N GLU A 418 6.50 -27.55 -30.51
CA GLU A 418 7.77 -27.50 -31.23
C GLU A 418 7.70 -28.19 -32.57
N ASN A 419 7.07 -29.34 -32.63
CA ASN A 419 6.97 -30.18 -33.84
C ASN A 419 5.79 -29.78 -34.73
N LEU A 420 5.05 -28.76 -34.40
CA LEU A 420 3.96 -28.26 -35.22
C LEU A 420 4.45 -27.93 -36.65
N MET A 421 3.90 -28.56 -37.65
CA MET A 421 4.28 -28.35 -39.05
C MET A 421 3.63 -27.07 -39.58
N LEU A 422 4.46 -26.13 -39.99
CA LEU A 422 4.02 -24.85 -40.57
C LEU A 422 3.82 -24.98 -42.09
N VAL A 423 4.83 -25.51 -42.80
CA VAL A 423 4.82 -25.61 -44.24
C VAL A 423 5.88 -26.63 -44.70
N ASP A 424 5.64 -27.28 -45.82
CA ASP A 424 6.64 -28.07 -46.56
C ASP A 424 7.04 -27.32 -47.82
N LEU A 425 8.32 -26.92 -47.93
CA LEU A 425 8.85 -26.13 -49.04
C LEU A 425 9.76 -26.99 -49.91
N ASP A 426 9.48 -26.99 -51.21
CA ASP A 426 10.32 -27.62 -52.21
C ASP A 426 11.78 -27.12 -52.11
N GLY A 427 12.74 -28.03 -51.88
CA GLY A 427 14.17 -27.73 -51.73
C GLY A 427 14.65 -27.42 -50.34
N VAL A 428 13.78 -27.21 -49.35
CA VAL A 428 14.11 -27.00 -47.93
C VAL A 428 13.57 -28.12 -47.06
N GLY A 429 12.35 -28.65 -47.40
CA GLY A 429 11.64 -29.69 -46.65
C GLY A 429 10.64 -29.12 -45.67
N GLU A 430 10.19 -29.96 -44.73
CA GLU A 430 9.23 -29.59 -43.66
C GLU A 430 9.84 -28.56 -42.71
N ILE A 431 9.14 -27.39 -42.58
CA ILE A 431 9.46 -26.36 -41.63
C ILE A 431 8.48 -26.49 -40.47
N ARG A 432 9.04 -26.62 -39.27
CA ARG A 432 8.30 -26.74 -38.01
C ARG A 432 8.40 -25.47 -37.19
N LEU A 433 7.56 -25.32 -36.20
CA LEU A 433 7.56 -24.11 -35.36
C LEU A 433 8.91 -23.88 -34.68
N LYS A 434 9.58 -24.90 -34.17
CA LYS A 434 10.94 -24.82 -33.59
C LYS A 434 12.00 -24.30 -34.57
N ASP A 435 11.77 -24.41 -35.87
CA ASP A 435 12.72 -23.98 -36.90
C ASP A 435 12.64 -22.47 -37.17
N VAL A 436 11.55 -21.81 -36.74
CA VAL A 436 11.30 -20.37 -36.94
C VAL A 436 11.16 -19.59 -35.63
N ALA A 437 10.92 -20.29 -34.51
CA ALA A 437 10.69 -19.65 -33.21
C ALA A 437 11.53 -20.29 -32.11
N ASP A 438 11.77 -19.53 -31.05
CA ASP A 438 12.22 -20.04 -29.77
C ASP A 438 10.99 -20.23 -28.89
N ILE A 439 10.85 -21.42 -28.33
CA ILE A 439 9.70 -21.81 -27.50
C ILE A 439 10.24 -21.97 -26.09
N THR A 440 9.79 -21.13 -25.20
CA THR A 440 10.21 -21.13 -23.79
C THR A 440 8.99 -21.17 -22.90
N VAL A 441 9.07 -21.91 -21.81
CA VAL A 441 8.11 -21.80 -20.73
C VAL A 441 8.51 -20.59 -19.92
N VAL A 442 7.60 -19.67 -19.81
CA VAL A 442 7.74 -18.48 -18.97
C VAL A 442 6.71 -18.64 -17.85
N ASP A 443 7.12 -18.38 -16.66
CA ASP A 443 6.22 -18.32 -15.52
C ASP A 443 6.31 -16.92 -14.89
N ASN A 444 5.30 -16.58 -14.14
CA ASN A 444 5.26 -15.37 -13.34
C ASN A 444 5.68 -15.64 -11.88
N VAL A 445 6.29 -16.78 -11.61
CA VAL A 445 6.85 -17.09 -10.30
C VAL A 445 7.97 -16.10 -10.01
N GLY A 446 7.82 -15.34 -8.94
CA GLY A 446 8.74 -14.26 -8.60
C GLY A 446 8.35 -12.88 -9.14
N ASP A 447 7.28 -12.74 -9.92
CA ASP A 447 6.74 -11.42 -10.27
C ASP A 447 5.94 -10.82 -9.11
N ALA A 448 5.38 -11.67 -8.25
CA ALA A 448 4.76 -11.28 -7.01
C ALA A 448 5.35 -12.08 -5.85
N TYR A 449 5.68 -11.39 -4.76
CA TYR A 449 6.14 -12.04 -3.53
C TYR A 449 4.94 -12.33 -2.63
N MET A 450 4.63 -13.59 -2.43
CA MET A 450 3.63 -14.03 -1.45
C MET A 450 4.15 -15.25 -0.69
N LYS A 451 4.39 -15.09 0.61
CA LYS A 451 4.81 -16.20 1.49
C LYS A 451 3.98 -16.26 2.76
N LEU A 452 3.71 -17.49 3.19
CA LEU A 452 3.07 -17.81 4.46
C LEU A 452 4.02 -18.65 5.31
N ASN A 453 4.42 -18.11 6.46
CA ASN A 453 5.36 -18.78 7.39
C ASN A 453 6.65 -19.29 6.69
N GLY A 454 7.17 -18.53 5.74
CA GLY A 454 8.37 -18.88 4.97
C GLY A 454 8.13 -19.82 3.79
N SER A 455 6.91 -20.30 3.56
CA SER A 455 6.55 -21.13 2.41
C SER A 455 5.79 -20.31 1.37
N GLU A 456 5.98 -20.63 0.09
CA GLU A 456 5.20 -20.06 -1.00
C GLU A 456 3.71 -20.38 -0.78
N GLY A 457 2.85 -19.43 -1.08
CA GLY A 457 1.42 -19.53 -0.90
C GLY A 457 0.66 -18.58 -1.81
N VAL A 458 -0.66 -18.67 -1.78
CA VAL A 458 -1.54 -17.73 -2.48
C VAL A 458 -2.44 -17.03 -1.47
N CYS A 459 -2.83 -15.79 -1.78
CA CYS A 459 -3.76 -15.03 -0.95
C CYS A 459 -5.10 -14.88 -1.67
N LEU A 460 -6.18 -15.32 -1.02
CA LEU A 460 -7.54 -15.11 -1.47
C LEU A 460 -8.07 -13.83 -0.81
N MET A 461 -8.40 -12.84 -1.61
CA MET A 461 -8.99 -11.58 -1.19
C MET A 461 -10.48 -11.61 -1.45
N VAL A 462 -11.28 -11.59 -0.38
CA VAL A 462 -12.74 -11.67 -0.47
C VAL A 462 -13.36 -10.29 -0.41
N TYR A 463 -14.09 -9.90 -1.43
CA TYR A 463 -14.80 -8.63 -1.52
C TYR A 463 -16.28 -8.81 -1.28
N LYS A 464 -16.86 -7.94 -0.48
CA LYS A 464 -18.29 -7.94 -0.23
C LYS A 464 -19.05 -7.13 -1.28
N SER A 465 -20.31 -7.45 -1.49
CA SER A 465 -21.22 -6.56 -2.21
C SER A 465 -21.58 -5.34 -1.36
N SER A 466 -21.83 -4.19 -2.00
CA SER A 466 -22.20 -2.93 -1.33
C SER A 466 -23.45 -3.03 -0.42
N THR A 467 -24.28 -4.03 -0.65
CA THR A 467 -25.50 -4.26 0.15
C THR A 467 -25.32 -5.22 1.32
N ALA A 468 -24.16 -5.93 1.39
CA ALA A 468 -23.89 -6.93 2.41
C ALA A 468 -23.23 -6.33 3.65
N SER A 469 -23.45 -6.98 4.81
CA SER A 469 -22.80 -6.64 6.08
C SER A 469 -21.42 -7.28 6.15
N THR A 470 -20.39 -6.50 6.43
CA THR A 470 -19.01 -6.98 6.59
C THR A 470 -18.91 -8.10 7.63
N SER A 471 -19.60 -7.95 8.77
CA SER A 471 -19.57 -8.97 9.83
C SER A 471 -20.26 -10.28 9.42
N ASP A 472 -21.36 -10.20 8.64
CA ASP A 472 -22.07 -11.40 8.20
C ASP A 472 -21.23 -12.19 7.17
N ILE A 473 -20.58 -11.48 6.23
CA ILE A 473 -19.67 -12.10 5.26
C ILE A 473 -18.50 -12.75 5.96
N SER A 474 -17.83 -12.03 6.87
CA SER A 474 -16.71 -12.58 7.63
C SER A 474 -17.10 -13.89 8.35
N ASN A 475 -18.22 -13.90 9.07
CA ASN A 475 -18.68 -15.10 9.77
C ASN A 475 -19.01 -16.25 8.81
N ALA A 476 -19.62 -15.95 7.65
CA ALA A 476 -19.97 -16.97 6.67
C ALA A 476 -18.71 -17.54 5.99
N CYS A 477 -17.74 -16.69 5.66
CA CYS A 477 -16.45 -17.11 5.12
C CYS A 477 -15.65 -17.94 6.12
N GLN A 478 -15.59 -17.54 7.40
CA GLN A 478 -14.93 -18.33 8.44
C GLN A 478 -15.54 -19.73 8.59
N ALA A 479 -16.87 -19.84 8.55
CA ALA A 479 -17.55 -21.14 8.59
C ALA A 479 -17.19 -21.97 7.35
N LYS A 480 -17.21 -21.39 6.16
CA LYS A 480 -16.87 -22.08 4.91
C LYS A 480 -15.39 -22.52 4.86
N ILE A 481 -14.48 -21.67 5.36
CA ILE A 481 -13.06 -22.00 5.50
C ILE A 481 -12.86 -23.20 6.42
N ALA A 482 -13.61 -23.26 7.53
CA ALA A 482 -13.55 -24.42 8.42
C ALA A 482 -14.05 -25.70 7.73
N ASP A 483 -15.13 -25.62 6.94
CA ASP A 483 -15.65 -26.74 6.16
C ASP A 483 -14.64 -27.19 5.10
N LEU A 484 -13.99 -26.25 4.39
CA LEU A 484 -12.97 -26.57 3.38
C LEU A 484 -11.72 -27.23 3.98
N ARG A 485 -11.30 -26.83 5.17
CA ARG A 485 -10.19 -27.49 5.89
C ARG A 485 -10.53 -28.96 6.26
N GLU A 486 -11.80 -29.24 6.56
CA GLU A 486 -12.27 -30.62 6.82
C GLU A 486 -12.37 -31.45 5.51
N GLU A 487 -12.80 -30.80 4.42
CA GLU A 487 -13.02 -31.46 3.12
C GLU A 487 -11.70 -31.81 2.43
N TYR A 488 -10.66 -30.96 2.56
CA TYR A 488 -9.36 -31.10 1.91
C TYR A 488 -8.23 -31.26 2.95
N PRO A 489 -7.90 -32.49 3.36
CA PRO A 489 -6.82 -32.75 4.32
C PRO A 489 -5.46 -32.29 3.77
N GLY A 490 -4.71 -31.52 4.53
CA GLY A 490 -3.43 -30.91 4.15
C GLY A 490 -3.56 -29.49 3.61
N LEU A 491 -4.79 -28.98 3.40
CA LEU A 491 -5.05 -27.59 3.06
C LEU A 491 -4.95 -26.70 4.31
N SER A 492 -4.04 -25.74 4.30
CA SER A 492 -3.99 -24.65 5.26
C SER A 492 -4.64 -23.41 4.67
N LEU A 493 -5.65 -22.85 5.34
CA LEU A 493 -6.33 -21.62 4.98
C LEU A 493 -6.26 -20.69 6.18
N ASP A 494 -5.29 -19.81 6.25
CA ASP A 494 -5.09 -18.95 7.40
C ASP A 494 -5.62 -17.54 7.13
N ILE A 495 -6.51 -17.09 8.04
CA ILE A 495 -7.11 -15.76 7.93
C ILE A 495 -6.08 -14.75 8.41
N VAL A 496 -5.49 -14.01 7.50
CA VAL A 496 -4.44 -13.02 7.74
C VAL A 496 -5.02 -11.71 8.25
N SER A 497 -6.12 -11.26 7.63
CA SER A 497 -6.84 -10.06 8.05
C SER A 497 -8.33 -10.26 7.88
N ASP A 498 -9.12 -9.77 8.84
CA ASP A 498 -10.58 -9.90 8.86
C ASP A 498 -11.22 -8.65 9.43
N GLN A 499 -11.79 -7.84 8.55
CA GLN A 499 -12.49 -6.63 8.95
C GLN A 499 -13.70 -6.93 9.85
N GLY A 500 -14.38 -8.05 9.65
CA GLY A 500 -15.55 -8.46 10.48
C GLY A 500 -15.17 -8.80 11.90
N SER A 501 -14.01 -9.40 12.12
CA SER A 501 -13.48 -9.66 13.47
C SER A 501 -13.22 -8.36 14.22
N TYR A 502 -12.64 -7.35 13.56
CA TYR A 502 -12.46 -6.02 14.15
C TYR A 502 -13.79 -5.38 14.53
N ILE A 503 -14.77 -5.40 13.62
CA ILE A 503 -16.12 -4.90 13.88
C ILE A 503 -16.72 -5.59 15.11
N SER A 504 -16.62 -6.90 15.20
CA SER A 504 -17.11 -7.69 16.32
C SER A 504 -16.45 -7.31 17.64
N LEU A 505 -15.12 -7.08 17.65
CA LEU A 505 -14.37 -6.59 18.81
C LEU A 505 -14.88 -5.21 19.27
N TYR A 506 -15.05 -4.28 18.32
CA TYR A 506 -15.56 -2.94 18.61
C TYR A 506 -16.97 -2.99 19.18
N ILE A 507 -17.89 -3.71 18.54
CA ILE A 507 -19.27 -3.84 19.00
C ILE A 507 -19.33 -4.46 20.39
N ASN A 508 -18.57 -5.52 20.65
CA ASN A 508 -18.50 -6.15 21.97
C ASN A 508 -17.93 -5.22 23.03
N SER A 509 -16.86 -4.49 22.73
CA SER A 509 -16.25 -3.50 23.63
C SER A 509 -17.26 -2.40 24.00
N ILE A 510 -18.01 -1.91 23.01
CA ILE A 510 -19.01 -0.87 23.24
C ILE A 510 -20.22 -1.41 24.01
N LEU A 511 -20.71 -2.60 23.68
CA LEU A 511 -21.79 -3.26 24.42
C LEU A 511 -21.37 -3.50 25.89
N GLN A 512 -20.12 -3.93 26.11
CA GLN A 512 -19.57 -4.10 27.44
C GLN A 512 -19.49 -2.77 28.18
N SER A 513 -19.02 -1.72 27.55
CA SER A 513 -18.94 -0.37 28.09
C SER A 513 -20.33 0.20 28.40
N LEU A 514 -21.30 -0.01 27.52
CA LEU A 514 -22.68 0.37 27.71
C LEU A 514 -23.31 -0.35 28.93
N LEU A 515 -23.12 -1.68 29.02
CA LEU A 515 -23.58 -2.47 30.13
C LEU A 515 -22.95 -2.05 31.45
N LEU A 516 -21.66 -1.81 31.46
CA LEU A 516 -20.91 -1.34 32.64
C LEU A 516 -21.37 0.06 33.04
N GLY A 517 -21.52 0.98 32.08
CA GLY A 517 -22.05 2.34 32.30
C GLY A 517 -23.49 2.32 32.84
N ALA A 518 -24.34 1.48 32.27
CA ALA A 518 -25.73 1.30 32.75
C ALA A 518 -25.76 0.70 34.18
N LEU A 519 -24.91 -0.31 34.43
CA LEU A 519 -24.78 -0.91 35.74
C LEU A 519 -24.32 0.11 36.79
N LEU A 520 -23.27 0.89 36.44
CA LEU A 520 -22.73 1.94 37.29
C LEU A 520 -23.81 3.00 37.59
N ALA A 521 -24.55 3.45 36.58
CA ALA A 521 -25.65 4.38 36.76
C ALA A 521 -26.73 3.82 37.68
N ILE A 522 -27.10 2.55 37.54
CA ILE A 522 -28.06 1.86 38.42
C ILE A 522 -27.53 1.80 39.85
N VAL A 523 -26.28 1.44 40.08
CA VAL A 523 -25.62 1.37 41.39
C VAL A 523 -25.58 2.75 42.05
N VAL A 524 -25.17 3.79 41.29
CA VAL A 524 -25.15 5.17 41.79
C VAL A 524 -26.54 5.63 42.21
N LEU A 525 -27.56 5.38 41.37
CA LEU A 525 -28.94 5.69 41.67
C LEU A 525 -29.44 4.94 42.89
N ALA A 526 -29.16 3.62 43.02
CA ALA A 526 -29.53 2.81 44.17
C ALA A 526 -28.91 3.34 45.46
N LEU A 527 -27.65 3.82 45.40
CA LEU A 527 -26.91 4.41 46.51
C LEU A 527 -27.55 5.74 46.97
N PHE A 528 -27.89 6.62 45.98
CA PHE A 528 -28.41 7.95 46.27
C PHE A 528 -29.87 7.90 46.72
N LEU A 529 -30.73 7.13 46.03
CA LEU A 529 -32.16 7.02 46.38
C LEU A 529 -32.40 6.03 47.52
N ARG A 530 -31.45 5.11 47.78
CA ARG A 530 -31.58 3.99 48.78
C ARG A 530 -32.82 3.15 48.64
N ASP A 531 -33.35 3.12 47.43
CA ASP A 531 -34.60 2.45 47.08
C ASP A 531 -34.46 1.73 45.75
N TRP A 532 -34.73 0.45 45.72
CA TRP A 532 -34.66 -0.34 44.52
C TRP A 532 -35.81 -0.09 43.52
N LYS A 533 -36.96 0.39 44.01
CA LYS A 533 -38.17 0.60 43.18
C LYS A 533 -37.98 1.76 42.17
N PRO A 534 -37.51 2.95 42.54
CA PRO A 534 -37.19 4.00 41.58
C PRO A 534 -36.05 3.60 40.66
N THR A 535 -35.03 2.92 41.20
CA THR A 535 -33.89 2.46 40.44
C THR A 535 -34.31 1.51 39.31
N LEU A 536 -35.25 0.61 39.58
CA LEU A 536 -35.80 -0.32 38.59
C LEU A 536 -36.50 0.38 37.43
N ILE A 537 -37.14 1.54 37.66
CA ILE A 537 -37.78 2.32 36.60
C ILE A 537 -36.72 2.84 35.61
N VAL A 538 -35.58 3.33 36.12
CA VAL A 538 -34.47 3.79 35.28
C VAL A 538 -33.80 2.61 34.58
N ALA A 539 -33.58 1.53 35.31
CA ALA A 539 -32.99 0.30 34.77
C ALA A 539 -33.77 -0.24 33.54
N PHE A 540 -35.10 -0.11 33.55
CA PHE A 540 -35.94 -0.44 32.38
C PHE A 540 -35.94 0.65 31.31
N SER A 541 -35.80 1.92 31.66
CA SER A 541 -35.83 3.01 30.68
C SER A 541 -34.62 3.05 29.79
N ILE A 542 -33.45 2.61 30.28
CA ILE A 542 -32.17 2.62 29.51
C ILE A 542 -32.26 1.71 28.27
N PRO A 543 -32.47 0.37 28.40
CA PRO A 543 -32.49 -0.50 27.22
C PRO A 543 -33.65 -0.16 26.28
N PHE A 544 -34.76 0.34 26.82
CA PHE A 544 -35.90 0.76 25.99
C PHE A 544 -35.55 2.01 25.14
N SER A 545 -34.86 2.97 25.70
CA SER A 545 -34.40 4.15 24.96
C SER A 545 -33.42 3.77 23.86
N VAL A 546 -32.51 2.81 24.13
CA VAL A 546 -31.59 2.24 23.14
C VAL A 546 -32.34 1.61 21.97
N LEU A 547 -33.31 0.74 22.26
CA LEU A 547 -34.10 0.08 21.22
C LEU A 547 -34.91 1.05 20.35
N VAL A 548 -35.45 2.13 20.95
CA VAL A 548 -36.13 3.18 20.18
C VAL A 548 -35.14 3.96 19.32
N ALA A 549 -33.96 4.23 19.81
CA ALA A 549 -32.91 4.89 19.02
C ALA A 549 -32.47 4.01 17.83
N LEU A 550 -32.19 2.73 18.06
CA LEU A 550 -31.88 1.76 17.02
C LEU A 550 -32.96 1.64 15.95
N LEU A 551 -34.23 1.68 16.39
CA LEU A 551 -35.35 1.70 15.47
C LEU A 551 -35.34 2.94 14.56
N LEU A 552 -35.02 4.11 15.10
CA LEU A 552 -34.93 5.36 14.32
C LEU A 552 -33.74 5.29 13.36
N MET A 553 -32.58 4.78 13.79
CA MET A 553 -31.39 4.58 12.94
C MET A 553 -31.70 3.65 11.77
N TYR A 554 -32.35 2.51 12.03
CA TYR A 554 -32.75 1.56 11.00
C TYR A 554 -33.63 2.20 9.91
N PHE A 555 -34.65 2.99 10.31
CA PHE A 555 -35.52 3.68 9.35
C PHE A 555 -34.82 4.81 8.60
N SER A 556 -33.72 5.32 9.12
CA SER A 556 -32.89 6.36 8.47
C SER A 556 -31.73 5.78 7.64
N GLY A 557 -31.61 4.45 7.56
CA GLY A 557 -30.52 3.80 6.79
C GLY A 557 -29.13 3.92 7.42
N ILE A 558 -29.03 4.30 8.70
CA ILE A 558 -27.74 4.43 9.37
C ILE A 558 -27.28 3.04 9.81
N SER A 559 -26.09 2.62 9.35
CA SER A 559 -25.44 1.37 9.76
C SER A 559 -24.91 1.44 11.20
N LEU A 560 -24.70 0.27 11.80
CA LEU A 560 -24.02 0.13 13.08
C LEU A 560 -22.52 0.14 12.83
N ASN A 561 -21.85 1.25 13.11
CA ASN A 561 -20.45 1.45 12.94
C ASN A 561 -19.81 2.12 14.18
N ILE A 562 -18.50 2.29 14.19
CA ILE A 562 -17.77 2.90 15.30
C ILE A 562 -18.34 4.29 15.64
N MET A 563 -18.70 5.07 14.64
CA MET A 563 -19.21 6.44 14.81
C MET A 563 -20.65 6.48 15.33
N SER A 564 -21.45 5.46 15.03
CA SER A 564 -22.90 5.45 15.40
C SER A 564 -23.19 5.08 16.85
N LEU A 565 -22.19 4.77 17.67
CA LEU A 565 -22.37 4.21 19.01
C LEU A 565 -22.28 5.20 20.18
N ALA A 566 -22.62 6.46 19.97
CA ALA A 566 -22.69 7.51 21.01
C ALA A 566 -23.82 7.30 22.05
N ILE A 567 -24.09 6.06 22.46
CA ILE A 567 -25.26 5.64 23.27
C ILE A 567 -25.13 6.00 24.75
N GLY A 568 -23.93 6.42 25.20
CA GLY A 568 -23.69 6.68 26.64
C GLY A 568 -24.51 7.81 27.29
N MET A 569 -25.10 8.73 26.51
CA MET A 569 -25.81 9.92 27.02
C MET A 569 -27.32 9.68 27.34
N LEU A 570 -27.80 8.43 27.29
CA LEU A 570 -29.25 8.08 27.36
C LEU A 570 -29.91 8.28 28.71
N VAL A 571 -29.12 8.33 29.79
CA VAL A 571 -29.65 8.09 31.14
C VAL A 571 -30.23 9.35 31.80
N ASP A 572 -29.74 10.55 31.43
CA ASP A 572 -29.98 11.79 32.16
C ASP A 572 -31.46 12.21 32.20
N ASN A 573 -32.12 12.24 31.08
CA ASN A 573 -33.53 12.70 31.03
C ASN A 573 -34.46 11.88 31.93
N SER A 574 -34.26 10.57 31.95
CA SER A 574 -35.08 9.65 32.77
C SER A 574 -34.83 9.83 34.25
N ILE A 575 -33.61 10.11 34.67
CA ILE A 575 -33.22 10.35 36.06
C ILE A 575 -33.88 11.63 36.55
N ILE A 576 -33.75 12.73 35.81
CA ILE A 576 -34.27 14.05 36.22
C ILE A 576 -35.79 13.98 36.37
N VAL A 577 -36.51 13.34 35.43
CA VAL A 577 -37.97 13.18 35.52
C VAL A 577 -38.37 12.33 36.72
N LEU A 578 -37.67 11.21 36.94
CA LEU A 578 -37.95 10.31 38.04
C LEU A 578 -37.70 10.97 39.40
N GLU A 579 -36.58 11.66 39.54
CA GLU A 579 -36.22 12.36 40.77
C GLU A 579 -37.28 13.39 41.17
N ASN A 580 -37.74 14.19 40.20
CA ASN A 580 -38.78 15.17 40.49
C ASN A 580 -40.10 14.51 40.89
N ILE A 581 -40.51 13.42 40.26
CA ILE A 581 -41.68 12.63 40.63
C ILE A 581 -41.49 12.06 42.04
N TYR A 582 -40.34 11.50 42.35
CA TYR A 582 -39.98 10.95 43.65
C TYR A 582 -40.02 12.02 44.73
N ARG A 583 -39.50 13.21 44.49
CA ARG A 583 -39.52 14.38 45.39
C ARG A 583 -40.96 14.83 45.70
N LEU A 584 -41.83 14.91 44.68
CA LEU A 584 -43.23 15.27 44.88
C LEU A 584 -44.00 14.19 45.66
N ARG A 585 -43.68 12.92 45.44
CA ARG A 585 -44.22 11.81 46.20
C ARG A 585 -43.81 11.86 47.68
N GLY A 586 -42.57 12.27 47.95
CA GLY A 586 -42.05 12.49 49.30
C GLY A 586 -42.78 13.61 50.05
N ARG A 587 -43.39 14.56 49.33
CA ARG A 587 -44.26 15.61 49.89
C ARG A 587 -45.68 15.15 50.15
N GLY A 588 -46.03 13.85 50.01
CA GLY A 588 -47.35 13.30 50.27
C GLY A 588 -48.31 13.39 49.07
N ILE A 589 -47.88 13.87 47.89
CA ILE A 589 -48.81 13.97 46.76
C ILE A 589 -49.14 12.57 46.22
N PRO A 590 -50.37 12.25 45.89
CA PRO A 590 -50.79 10.94 45.36
C PRO A 590 -49.99 10.60 44.10
N ALA A 591 -49.58 9.31 43.94
CA ALA A 591 -48.65 8.85 42.87
C ALA A 591 -49.05 9.29 41.45
N GLN A 592 -50.34 9.22 41.12
CA GLN A 592 -50.89 9.68 39.84
C GLN A 592 -50.72 11.19 39.59
N ARG A 593 -50.97 12.00 40.64
CA ARG A 593 -50.76 13.46 40.53
C ARG A 593 -49.29 13.82 40.57
N ALA A 594 -48.45 13.13 41.37
CA ALA A 594 -47.03 13.31 41.44
C ALA A 594 -46.35 12.98 40.09
N ALA A 595 -46.73 11.89 39.42
CA ALA A 595 -46.23 11.52 38.10
C ALA A 595 -46.55 12.59 37.03
N VAL A 596 -47.82 13.11 37.01
CA VAL A 596 -48.21 14.12 36.01
C VAL A 596 -47.56 15.47 36.32
N GLN A 597 -47.60 15.93 37.57
CA GLN A 597 -47.11 17.25 37.98
C GLN A 597 -45.57 17.26 37.93
N GLY A 598 -44.93 16.20 38.41
CA GLY A 598 -43.45 16.07 38.40
C GLY A 598 -42.89 16.13 37.00
N ALA A 599 -43.45 15.35 36.09
CA ALA A 599 -43.00 15.40 34.67
C ALA A 599 -43.33 16.78 34.05
N LYS A 600 -44.51 17.37 34.29
CA LYS A 600 -44.92 18.67 33.74
C LYS A 600 -43.99 19.81 34.19
N GLN A 601 -43.58 19.83 35.45
CA GLN A 601 -42.74 20.88 36.02
C GLN A 601 -41.40 21.01 35.33
N ILE A 602 -40.84 19.88 34.93
CA ILE A 602 -39.47 19.83 34.35
C ILE A 602 -39.48 19.62 32.84
N THR A 603 -40.60 19.34 32.20
CA THR A 603 -40.71 19.10 30.76
C THR A 603 -40.03 20.19 29.93
N GLY A 604 -40.21 21.47 30.27
CA GLY A 604 -39.59 22.59 29.57
C GLY A 604 -38.08 22.61 29.72
N ALA A 605 -37.56 22.34 30.91
CA ALA A 605 -36.12 22.31 31.17
C ALA A 605 -35.46 21.12 30.46
N VAL A 606 -36.07 19.94 30.50
CA VAL A 606 -35.52 18.74 29.84
C VAL A 606 -35.56 18.88 28.33
N ILE A 607 -36.65 19.42 27.75
CA ILE A 607 -36.70 19.69 26.30
C ILE A 607 -35.63 20.73 25.91
N ALA A 608 -35.50 21.82 26.68
CA ALA A 608 -34.51 22.84 26.38
C ALA A 608 -33.09 22.26 26.46
N SER A 609 -32.77 21.49 27.50
CA SER A 609 -31.44 20.83 27.64
C SER A 609 -31.17 19.87 26.46
N THR A 610 -32.11 19.00 26.12
CA THR A 610 -31.98 18.07 25.00
C THR A 610 -31.79 18.83 23.68
N LEU A 611 -32.60 19.88 23.43
CA LEU A 611 -32.47 20.69 22.22
C LEU A 611 -31.15 21.42 22.16
N THR A 612 -30.68 21.96 23.29
CA THR A 612 -29.34 22.61 23.35
C THR A 612 -28.23 21.64 23.00
N THR A 613 -28.28 20.40 23.51
CA THR A 613 -27.31 19.38 23.20
C THR A 613 -27.35 19.02 21.71
N ILE A 614 -28.55 18.85 21.13
CA ILE A 614 -28.69 18.59 19.69
C ILE A 614 -28.13 19.75 18.86
N CYS A 615 -28.39 21.00 19.27
CA CYS A 615 -27.90 22.19 18.58
C CYS A 615 -26.35 22.30 18.56
N VAL A 616 -25.65 21.67 19.50
CA VAL A 616 -24.19 21.63 19.51
C VAL A 616 -23.65 20.80 18.32
N PHE A 617 -24.37 19.76 17.92
CA PHE A 617 -24.00 18.91 16.77
C PHE A 617 -24.60 19.42 15.44
N LEU A 618 -25.50 20.38 15.45
CA LEU A 618 -26.10 20.93 14.23
C LEU A 618 -25.10 21.51 13.23
N PRO A 619 -23.99 22.16 13.62
CA PRO A 619 -22.98 22.66 12.67
C PRO A 619 -22.41 21.58 11.77
N ILE A 620 -22.34 20.32 12.23
CA ILE A 620 -21.84 19.18 11.44
C ILE A 620 -22.67 18.96 10.17
N VAL A 621 -23.97 19.23 10.21
CA VAL A 621 -24.85 19.13 9.04
C VAL A 621 -24.47 20.11 7.91
N PHE A 622 -23.77 21.20 8.25
CA PHE A 622 -23.33 22.22 7.29
C PHE A 622 -21.86 22.08 6.88
N THR A 623 -21.14 21.07 7.40
CA THR A 623 -19.82 20.72 6.89
C THR A 623 -19.96 20.03 5.55
N THR A 624 -18.92 20.03 4.74
CA THR A 624 -18.84 19.38 3.41
C THR A 624 -17.73 18.36 3.40
N GLY A 625 -17.71 17.52 2.38
CA GLY A 625 -16.68 16.53 2.14
C GLY A 625 -16.75 15.30 3.03
N ILE A 626 -15.68 14.54 3.05
CA ILE A 626 -15.52 13.28 3.79
C ILE A 626 -15.84 13.46 5.29
N VAL A 627 -15.47 14.63 5.86
CA VAL A 627 -15.74 14.94 7.27
C VAL A 627 -17.26 14.97 7.56
N ASN A 628 -18.06 15.53 6.65
CA ASN A 628 -19.53 15.50 6.78
C ASN A 628 -20.03 14.06 6.76
N GLN A 629 -19.60 13.26 5.79
CA GLN A 629 -20.09 11.89 5.61
C GLN A 629 -19.74 11.00 6.82
N MET A 630 -18.56 11.19 7.42
CA MET A 630 -18.17 10.48 8.64
C MET A 630 -18.91 10.97 9.89
N MET A 631 -19.09 12.30 10.04
CA MET A 631 -19.62 12.88 11.28
C MET A 631 -21.13 13.02 11.30
N LEU A 632 -21.79 13.07 10.15
CA LEU A 632 -23.25 13.20 10.05
C LEU A 632 -24.01 12.02 10.69
N PRO A 633 -23.64 10.74 10.41
CA PRO A 633 -24.24 9.59 11.09
C PRO A 633 -24.07 9.65 12.61
N PHE A 634 -22.92 10.11 13.10
CA PHE A 634 -22.66 10.32 14.51
C PHE A 634 -23.58 11.39 15.12
N ALA A 635 -23.69 12.56 14.49
CA ALA A 635 -24.57 13.65 14.93
C ALA A 635 -26.04 13.23 14.94
N LEU A 636 -26.49 12.53 13.90
CA LEU A 636 -27.87 12.02 13.80
C LEU A 636 -28.14 10.95 14.85
N THR A 637 -27.20 10.05 15.10
CA THR A 637 -27.31 9.04 16.15
C THR A 637 -27.47 9.67 17.51
N ILE A 638 -26.68 10.67 17.87
CA ILE A 638 -26.85 11.43 19.11
C ILE A 638 -28.25 12.08 19.18
N ALA A 639 -28.68 12.70 18.10
CA ALA A 639 -29.98 13.33 18.05
C ALA A 639 -31.14 12.31 18.27
N TYR A 640 -31.06 11.14 17.60
CA TYR A 640 -32.03 10.05 17.77
C TYR A 640 -32.04 9.48 19.18
N VAL A 641 -30.85 9.23 19.74
CA VAL A 641 -30.67 8.74 21.10
C VAL A 641 -31.25 9.70 22.12
N LEU A 642 -30.98 11.00 21.99
CA LEU A 642 -31.50 12.04 22.87
C LEU A 642 -33.01 12.22 22.70
N CYS A 643 -33.51 12.20 21.48
CA CYS A 643 -34.98 12.24 21.23
C CYS A 643 -35.68 11.00 21.79
N ALA A 644 -35.12 9.81 21.60
CA ALA A 644 -35.66 8.57 22.17
C ALA A 644 -35.69 8.63 23.70
N SER A 645 -34.59 9.06 24.33
CA SER A 645 -34.47 9.27 25.78
C SER A 645 -35.52 10.27 26.30
N LEU A 646 -35.71 11.39 25.60
CA LEU A 646 -36.73 12.40 25.96
C LEU A 646 -38.16 11.84 25.90
N VAL A 647 -38.50 11.13 24.82
CA VAL A 647 -39.81 10.49 24.66
C VAL A 647 -40.06 9.48 25.78
N VAL A 648 -39.08 8.61 26.06
CA VAL A 648 -39.12 7.61 27.11
C VAL A 648 -39.25 8.27 28.49
N ALA A 649 -38.48 9.32 28.77
CA ALA A 649 -38.54 10.06 30.04
C ALA A 649 -39.89 10.73 30.28
N LEU A 650 -40.54 11.25 29.22
CA LEU A 650 -41.83 11.94 29.34
C LEU A 650 -43.07 11.01 29.22
N THR A 651 -42.88 9.76 28.78
CA THR A 651 -44.01 8.80 28.59
C THR A 651 -43.87 7.58 29.48
N LEU A 652 -42.82 6.80 29.34
CA LEU A 652 -42.63 5.53 30.07
C LEU A 652 -42.37 5.77 31.56
N VAL A 653 -41.43 6.65 31.89
CA VAL A 653 -41.04 6.92 33.29
C VAL A 653 -42.22 7.42 34.12
N PRO A 654 -43.04 8.41 33.72
CA PRO A 654 -44.19 8.81 34.47
C PRO A 654 -45.27 7.71 34.59
N SER A 655 -45.45 6.90 33.52
CA SER A 655 -46.40 5.80 33.51
C SER A 655 -46.00 4.69 34.51
N LEU A 656 -44.75 4.25 34.48
CA LEU A 656 -44.20 3.28 35.43
C LEU A 656 -44.22 3.82 36.88
N SER A 657 -43.85 5.09 37.07
CA SER A 657 -43.84 5.74 38.37
C SER A 657 -45.22 5.72 39.04
N ARG A 658 -46.31 5.87 38.25
CA ARG A 658 -47.69 5.76 38.77
C ARG A 658 -47.95 4.39 39.41
N PHE A 659 -47.48 3.29 38.80
CA PHE A 659 -47.68 1.93 39.31
C PHE A 659 -46.76 1.65 40.49
N VAL A 660 -45.47 1.92 40.34
CA VAL A 660 -44.42 1.59 41.32
C VAL A 660 -44.63 2.38 42.63
N PHE A 661 -45.04 3.66 42.53
CA PHE A 661 -45.23 4.52 43.69
C PHE A 661 -46.66 4.54 44.25
N ARG A 662 -47.58 3.69 43.78
CA ARG A 662 -48.98 3.67 44.22
C ARG A 662 -49.08 3.46 45.74
N ASN A 663 -48.41 2.48 46.29
CA ASN A 663 -48.44 2.12 47.72
C ASN A 663 -47.09 2.37 48.36
N TYR A 664 -46.36 3.38 47.92
CA TYR A 664 -44.98 3.61 48.31
C TYR A 664 -44.79 5.03 48.84
N GLN A 665 -44.08 5.16 49.97
CA GLN A 665 -43.65 6.45 50.54
C GLN A 665 -42.10 6.49 50.50
N PRO A 666 -41.47 7.53 49.92
CA PRO A 666 -40.05 7.69 49.90
C PRO A 666 -39.44 7.72 51.29
N ARG A 667 -38.32 7.02 51.48
CA ARG A 667 -37.55 7.05 52.72
C ARG A 667 -36.66 8.27 52.75
N ARG A 668 -36.58 8.98 53.93
CA ARG A 668 -35.63 10.07 54.13
C ARG A 668 -34.20 9.52 54.29
N ASN A 669 -33.29 10.06 53.48
CA ASN A 669 -31.87 9.68 53.54
C ASN A 669 -31.05 10.71 54.35
N LYS A 670 -30.86 10.39 55.65
CA LYS A 670 -30.08 11.27 56.56
C LYS A 670 -28.60 11.47 56.11
N GLY A 671 -28.01 10.52 55.37
CA GLY A 671 -26.64 10.66 54.83
C GLY A 671 -26.59 11.68 53.68
N PHE A 672 -27.58 11.66 52.81
CA PHE A 672 -27.71 12.61 51.72
C PHE A 672 -28.05 14.04 52.20
N GLU A 673 -28.85 14.17 53.26
CA GLU A 673 -29.12 15.47 53.88
C GLU A 673 -27.84 16.10 54.42
N ARG A 674 -26.92 15.31 55.04
CA ARG A 674 -25.59 15.82 55.48
C ARG A 674 -24.72 16.28 54.31
N LEU A 675 -24.75 15.55 53.19
CA LEU A 675 -24.05 15.94 51.97
C LEU A 675 -24.61 17.25 51.41
N GLN A 676 -25.91 17.40 51.37
CA GLN A 676 -26.57 18.64 50.94
C GLN A 676 -26.18 19.82 51.85
N ASP A 677 -26.13 19.63 53.18
CA ASP A 677 -25.73 20.65 54.14
C ASP A 677 -24.25 21.02 53.97
N ALA A 678 -23.38 20.06 53.61
CA ALA A 678 -21.96 20.33 53.32
C ALA A 678 -21.83 21.09 52.03
N TYR A 679 -22.58 20.70 50.99
CA TYR A 679 -22.65 21.44 49.69
C TYR A 679 -23.16 22.86 49.88
N ALA A 680 -24.25 23.05 50.62
CA ALA A 680 -24.85 24.35 50.89
C ALA A 680 -23.83 25.27 51.60
N ARG A 681 -23.00 24.73 52.51
CA ARG A 681 -21.93 25.52 53.17
C ARG A 681 -20.81 25.88 52.17
N SER A 682 -20.37 24.97 51.32
CA SER A 682 -19.39 25.22 50.29
C SER A 682 -19.90 26.22 49.24
N LEU A 683 -21.15 26.09 48.83
CA LEU A 683 -21.79 27.04 47.91
C LEU A 683 -21.88 28.45 48.49
N ASN A 684 -22.26 28.58 49.78
CA ASN A 684 -22.35 29.85 50.45
C ASN A 684 -20.95 30.52 50.57
N PHE A 685 -19.89 29.74 50.78
CA PHE A 685 -18.53 30.19 50.78
C PHE A 685 -18.13 30.73 49.40
N PHE A 686 -18.40 29.98 48.34
CA PHE A 686 -18.07 30.38 46.96
C PHE A 686 -18.94 31.60 46.48
N LEU A 687 -20.18 31.71 46.91
CA LEU A 687 -20.99 32.89 46.63
C LEU A 687 -20.46 34.16 47.31
N GLN A 688 -19.84 34.03 48.49
CA GLN A 688 -19.16 35.13 49.15
C GLN A 688 -17.82 35.51 48.51
N HIS A 689 -17.12 34.50 47.94
CA HIS A 689 -15.80 34.64 47.32
C HIS A 689 -15.85 34.32 45.82
N LYS A 690 -16.63 35.06 45.04
CA LYS A 690 -16.91 34.80 43.65
C LYS A 690 -15.68 34.72 42.74
N ALA A 691 -14.57 35.37 43.13
CA ALA A 691 -13.35 35.34 42.36
C ALA A 691 -12.66 33.96 42.38
N ILE A 692 -12.78 33.21 43.48
CA ILE A 692 -12.11 31.91 43.65
C ILE A 692 -12.56 30.89 42.60
N PRO A 693 -13.86 30.56 42.42
CA PRO A 693 -14.29 29.61 41.44
C PRO A 693 -14.01 30.07 40.00
N LEU A 694 -14.05 31.39 39.74
CA LEU A 694 -13.75 31.94 38.43
C LEU A 694 -12.26 31.73 38.08
N VAL A 695 -11.37 32.09 38.99
CA VAL A 695 -9.92 31.91 38.79
C VAL A 695 -9.55 30.43 38.64
N VAL A 696 -10.12 29.56 39.51
CA VAL A 696 -9.88 28.11 39.40
C VAL A 696 -10.38 27.56 38.05
N SER A 697 -11.56 27.98 37.59
CA SER A 697 -12.09 27.55 36.28
C SER A 697 -11.19 28.02 35.13
N VAL A 698 -10.69 29.25 35.15
CA VAL A 698 -9.79 29.77 34.11
C VAL A 698 -8.46 29.03 34.14
N VAL A 699 -7.87 28.80 35.34
CA VAL A 699 -6.63 28.02 35.47
C VAL A 699 -6.81 26.59 34.94
N LEU A 700 -7.90 25.94 35.34
CA LEU A 700 -8.19 24.58 34.84
C LEU A 700 -8.37 24.56 33.31
N LEU A 701 -9.03 25.58 32.76
CA LEU A 701 -9.19 25.72 31.30
C LEU A 701 -7.84 25.85 30.60
N VAL A 702 -6.96 26.75 31.12
CA VAL A 702 -5.62 26.93 30.55
C VAL A 702 -4.78 25.65 30.64
N VAL A 703 -4.84 24.95 31.77
CA VAL A 703 -4.14 23.65 31.93
C VAL A 703 -4.70 22.61 30.98
N ALA A 704 -6.02 22.54 30.81
CA ALA A 704 -6.66 21.59 29.90
C ALA A 704 -6.30 21.88 28.44
N VAL A 705 -6.35 23.16 28.04
CA VAL A 705 -5.97 23.56 26.67
C VAL A 705 -4.48 23.28 26.41
N GLY A 706 -3.61 23.58 27.38
CA GLY A 706 -2.19 23.23 27.29
C GLY A 706 -1.95 21.72 27.22
N GLY A 707 -2.76 20.93 27.91
CA GLY A 707 -2.74 19.47 27.82
C GLY A 707 -3.10 18.95 26.45
N VAL A 708 -4.16 19.49 25.84
CA VAL A 708 -4.60 19.10 24.49
C VAL A 708 -3.51 19.36 23.44
N PHE A 709 -2.82 20.50 23.52
CA PHE A 709 -1.73 20.79 22.58
C PHE A 709 -0.54 19.81 22.69
N ASN A 710 -0.35 19.21 23.86
CA ASN A 710 0.73 18.23 24.08
C ASN A 710 0.34 16.78 23.75
N MET A 711 -0.95 16.46 23.65
CA MET A 711 -1.44 15.08 23.43
C MET A 711 -1.52 14.70 21.95
N GLY A 712 -1.52 15.69 21.04
CA GLY A 712 -1.79 15.42 19.61
C GLY A 712 -3.27 15.13 19.34
N ILE A 713 -3.62 15.00 18.06
CA ILE A 713 -4.97 14.68 17.61
C ILE A 713 -4.91 13.33 16.90
N THR A 714 -5.59 12.32 17.41
CA THR A 714 -5.82 11.06 16.73
C THR A 714 -7.26 11.00 16.22
N MET A 715 -7.44 10.72 14.95
CA MET A 715 -8.74 10.67 14.30
C MET A 715 -9.50 9.40 14.66
N VAL A 716 -8.81 8.28 14.68
CA VAL A 716 -9.34 6.97 15.06
C VAL A 716 -8.47 6.44 16.22
N PRO A 717 -9.08 6.00 17.33
CA PRO A 717 -8.31 5.38 18.40
C PRO A 717 -7.66 4.10 17.88
N THR A 718 -6.36 3.97 18.11
CA THR A 718 -5.63 2.74 17.85
C THR A 718 -6.19 1.64 18.73
N MET A 719 -6.73 0.60 18.15
CA MET A 719 -7.09 -0.62 18.88
C MET A 719 -6.21 -1.76 18.36
N THR A 720 -5.40 -2.29 19.23
CA THR A 720 -4.62 -3.48 18.97
C THR A 720 -5.56 -4.69 18.94
N GLY A 721 -5.65 -5.28 17.77
CA GLY A 721 -6.18 -6.60 17.56
C GLY A 721 -5.14 -7.67 17.91
N LYS A 722 -5.45 -8.93 17.65
CA LYS A 722 -4.49 -10.04 17.65
C LYS A 722 -3.58 -10.05 16.40
N ASN A 723 -3.71 -9.05 15.54
CA ASN A 723 -2.95 -8.95 14.29
C ASN A 723 -2.17 -7.64 14.30
N MET A 724 -0.98 -7.67 13.73
CA MET A 724 -0.11 -6.53 13.52
C MET A 724 0.28 -6.48 12.04
N SER A 725 0.22 -5.31 11.44
CA SER A 725 0.80 -5.07 10.12
C SER A 725 2.19 -4.45 10.25
N VAL A 726 3.09 -4.89 9.40
CA VAL A 726 4.44 -4.36 9.31
C VAL A 726 4.68 -3.96 7.85
N THR A 727 4.93 -2.70 7.63
CA THR A 727 5.32 -2.20 6.31
C THR A 727 6.83 -2.11 6.26
N VAL A 728 7.41 -2.73 5.26
CA VAL A 728 8.85 -2.69 4.99
C VAL A 728 9.07 -1.89 3.72
N VAL A 729 9.87 -0.83 3.82
CA VAL A 729 10.25 0.00 2.68
C VAL A 729 11.71 -0.29 2.36
N MET A 730 11.96 -0.76 1.15
CA MET A 730 13.29 -1.07 0.64
C MET A 730 13.99 0.20 0.11
N PRO A 731 15.33 0.19 -0.04
CA PRO A 731 16.06 1.29 -0.67
C PRO A 731 15.67 1.47 -2.15
N GLU A 732 15.68 2.71 -2.64
CA GLU A 732 15.29 3.07 -4.02
C GLU A 732 16.12 2.37 -5.13
N ASP A 733 17.32 1.89 -4.85
CA ASP A 733 18.23 1.26 -5.83
C ASP A 733 18.47 -0.24 -5.56
N VAL A 734 17.58 -0.92 -4.83
CA VAL A 734 17.73 -2.35 -4.50
C VAL A 734 17.38 -3.23 -5.72
N GLU A 735 18.17 -4.28 -5.95
CA GLU A 735 17.80 -5.31 -6.95
C GLU A 735 16.72 -6.22 -6.39
N LYS A 736 15.81 -6.70 -7.25
CA LYS A 736 14.63 -7.51 -6.87
C LYS A 736 15.01 -8.73 -6.03
N GLU A 737 16.05 -9.44 -6.41
CA GLU A 737 16.56 -10.62 -5.71
C GLU A 737 17.05 -10.28 -4.30
N ASP A 738 17.70 -9.13 -4.13
CA ASP A 738 18.17 -8.67 -2.83
C ASP A 738 17.01 -8.20 -1.94
N ALA A 739 16.00 -7.53 -2.50
CA ALA A 739 14.79 -7.14 -1.80
C ALA A 739 14.01 -8.37 -1.29
N TYR A 740 13.87 -9.40 -2.12
CA TYR A 740 13.22 -10.66 -1.74
C TYR A 740 14.02 -11.42 -0.66
N ALA A 741 15.35 -11.41 -0.75
CA ALA A 741 16.20 -12.02 0.27
C ALA A 741 16.08 -11.29 1.62
N MET A 742 16.01 -9.96 1.63
CA MET A 742 15.75 -9.17 2.84
C MET A 742 14.35 -9.44 3.40
N ALA A 743 13.35 -9.55 2.54
CA ALA A 743 11.99 -9.91 2.96
C ALA A 743 11.93 -11.31 3.58
N ASP A 744 12.68 -12.28 3.05
CA ASP A 744 12.80 -13.62 3.62
C ASP A 744 13.46 -13.59 5.01
N GLU A 745 14.48 -12.79 5.22
CA GLU A 745 15.15 -12.64 6.52
C GLU A 745 14.22 -11.99 7.55
N ILE A 746 13.41 -11.01 7.14
CA ILE A 746 12.37 -10.41 7.99
C ILE A 746 11.27 -11.44 8.32
N MET A 747 10.87 -12.25 7.35
CA MET A 747 9.90 -13.34 7.54
C MET A 747 10.41 -14.34 8.60
N ASP A 748 11.64 -14.79 8.46
CA ASP A 748 12.25 -15.75 9.39
C ASP A 748 12.38 -15.15 10.80
N ALA A 749 12.77 -13.87 10.89
CA ALA A 749 12.80 -13.13 12.15
C ALA A 749 11.40 -13.08 12.78
N ALA A 750 10.37 -12.71 12.02
CA ALA A 750 9.01 -12.60 12.52
C ALA A 750 8.43 -13.94 12.99
N VAL A 751 8.64 -15.01 12.24
CA VAL A 751 8.19 -16.38 12.60
C VAL A 751 8.91 -16.89 13.87
N SER A 752 10.13 -16.46 14.12
CA SER A 752 10.93 -16.89 15.28
C SER A 752 10.53 -16.24 16.61
N ILE A 753 9.70 -15.18 16.59
CA ILE A 753 9.31 -14.43 17.79
C ILE A 753 8.23 -15.19 18.57
N ASP A 754 8.48 -15.43 19.86
CA ASP A 754 7.48 -16.03 20.76
C ASP A 754 6.21 -15.17 20.83
N GLY A 755 5.06 -15.80 20.58
CA GLY A 755 3.75 -15.13 20.57
C GLY A 755 3.23 -14.79 19.16
N VAL A 756 4.04 -14.97 18.13
CA VAL A 756 3.60 -14.92 16.74
C VAL A 756 3.11 -16.30 16.30
N GLY A 757 1.89 -16.38 15.82
CA GLY A 757 1.27 -17.62 15.36
C GLY A 757 1.50 -17.88 13.88
N ASN A 758 1.08 -16.92 13.04
CA ASN A 758 1.26 -16.97 11.58
C ASN A 758 1.76 -15.64 11.05
N VAL A 759 2.58 -15.71 10.01
CA VAL A 759 3.11 -14.54 9.30
C VAL A 759 2.83 -14.71 7.82
N ALA A 760 2.14 -13.75 7.22
CA ALA A 760 1.99 -13.66 5.76
C ALA A 760 2.67 -12.38 5.26
N ALA A 761 3.39 -12.47 4.17
CA ALA A 761 4.04 -11.33 3.55
C ALA A 761 3.63 -11.22 2.08
N ILE A 762 3.36 -10.01 1.65
CA ILE A 762 2.94 -9.67 0.28
C ILE A 762 3.77 -8.47 -0.17
N ASP A 763 4.20 -8.44 -1.42
CA ASP A 763 4.84 -7.25 -2.00
C ASP A 763 3.86 -6.11 -2.32
N GLY A 764 4.41 -4.94 -2.60
CA GLY A 764 3.63 -3.72 -2.86
C GLY A 764 2.79 -3.76 -4.14
N THR A 765 3.14 -4.60 -5.13
CA THR A 765 2.33 -4.79 -6.35
C THR A 765 0.97 -5.37 -6.03
N SER A 766 0.94 -6.32 -5.10
CA SER A 766 -0.29 -6.96 -4.67
C SER A 766 -1.22 -5.98 -3.95
N SER A 767 -0.69 -4.95 -3.29
CA SER A 767 -1.48 -3.89 -2.66
C SER A 767 -2.04 -2.88 -3.67
N LEU A 768 -1.32 -2.61 -4.76
CA LEU A 768 -1.78 -1.73 -5.84
C LEU A 768 -2.71 -2.46 -6.82
N SER A 769 -2.54 -3.76 -7.03
CA SER A 769 -3.47 -4.61 -7.79
C SER A 769 -4.84 -4.75 -7.11
N MET A 770 -4.95 -4.37 -5.82
CA MET A 770 -6.24 -4.21 -5.15
C MET A 770 -7.15 -3.17 -5.79
N VAL A 771 -6.60 -2.18 -6.48
CA VAL A 771 -7.35 -1.12 -7.16
C VAL A 771 -7.65 -1.48 -8.61
N SER A 772 -6.98 -2.50 -9.16
CA SER A 772 -7.10 -2.88 -10.56
C SER A 772 -7.12 -4.39 -10.72
N SER A 773 -8.29 -4.96 -10.97
CA SER A 773 -8.46 -6.37 -11.40
C SER A 773 -7.83 -6.66 -12.78
N THR A 774 -7.07 -5.72 -13.33
CA THR A 774 -6.36 -5.79 -14.59
C THR A 774 -4.92 -5.28 -14.46
N ALA A 775 -4.26 -5.53 -13.32
CA ALA A 775 -2.84 -5.23 -13.21
C ALA A 775 -2.10 -6.11 -14.23
N SER A 776 -1.70 -5.49 -15.31
CA SER A 776 -0.75 -6.06 -16.25
C SER A 776 0.55 -6.38 -15.52
N GLU A 777 1.06 -7.55 -15.77
CA GLU A 777 2.41 -8.00 -15.48
C GLU A 777 3.43 -6.86 -15.59
N GLY A 778 4.18 -6.62 -14.50
CA GLY A 778 5.42 -5.87 -14.54
C GLY A 778 5.36 -4.36 -14.29
N SER A 779 5.10 -3.92 -13.06
CA SER A 779 5.76 -2.69 -12.60
C SER A 779 7.15 -3.09 -12.10
N GLU A 780 8.21 -2.55 -12.72
CA GLU A 780 9.59 -2.88 -12.37
C GLU A 780 9.99 -2.49 -10.93
N ASP A 781 9.15 -1.76 -10.19
CA ASP A 781 9.46 -1.16 -8.87
C ASP A 781 8.62 -1.70 -7.70
N ALA A 782 7.94 -2.81 -7.88
CA ALA A 782 6.98 -3.34 -6.89
C ALA A 782 7.64 -3.96 -5.65
N TYR A 783 8.89 -4.30 -5.75
CA TYR A 783 9.71 -4.86 -4.67
C TYR A 783 10.29 -3.79 -3.73
N GLU A 784 9.93 -2.53 -3.92
CA GLU A 784 10.34 -1.43 -3.03
C GLU A 784 9.58 -1.44 -1.70
N MET A 785 8.42 -2.09 -1.63
CA MET A 785 7.60 -2.14 -0.42
C MET A 785 6.99 -3.52 -0.20
N PHE A 786 7.06 -4.01 1.04
CA PHE A 786 6.41 -5.25 1.48
C PHE A 786 5.48 -5.00 2.65
N MET A 787 4.38 -5.73 2.68
CA MET A 787 3.45 -5.75 3.80
C MET A 787 3.46 -7.12 4.47
N PHE A 788 3.85 -7.14 5.73
CA PHE A 788 3.79 -8.33 6.57
C PHE A 788 2.59 -8.24 7.50
N TYR A 789 1.83 -9.30 7.58
CA TYR A 789 0.71 -9.47 8.49
C TYR A 789 1.06 -10.55 9.51
N LEU A 790 1.24 -10.15 10.77
CA LEU A 790 1.55 -11.03 11.87
C LEU A 790 0.27 -11.32 12.66
N GLN A 791 -0.11 -12.57 12.73
CA GLN A 791 -1.20 -13.01 13.58
C GLN A 791 -0.63 -13.52 14.90
N MET A 792 -1.06 -12.93 16.00
CA MET A 792 -0.63 -13.32 17.35
C MET A 792 -1.33 -14.60 17.79
N ASP A 793 -0.62 -15.45 18.51
CA ASP A 793 -1.19 -16.65 19.10
C ASP A 793 -2.05 -16.34 20.35
N ASP A 794 -2.69 -17.36 20.94
CA ASP A 794 -3.56 -17.20 22.10
C ASP A 794 -2.82 -16.82 23.39
N SER A 795 -1.50 -16.85 23.41
CA SER A 795 -0.68 -16.46 24.57
C SER A 795 -0.60 -14.94 24.71
N VAL A 796 -0.74 -14.20 23.59
CA VAL A 796 -0.73 -12.75 23.54
C VAL A 796 -2.13 -12.21 23.84
N THR A 797 -2.29 -11.60 25.01
CA THR A 797 -3.60 -11.13 25.50
C THR A 797 -3.66 -9.64 25.76
N THR A 798 -2.51 -8.94 25.72
CA THR A 798 -2.41 -7.51 26.03
C THR A 798 -1.79 -6.72 24.89
N GLU A 799 -2.23 -5.49 24.73
CA GLU A 799 -1.68 -4.51 23.76
C GLU A 799 -0.17 -4.31 23.96
N GLU A 800 0.28 -4.26 25.19
CA GLU A 800 1.70 -4.06 25.50
C GLU A 800 2.58 -5.21 24.98
N GLN A 801 2.06 -6.44 24.97
CA GLN A 801 2.75 -7.60 24.39
C GLN A 801 2.85 -7.50 22.87
N VAL A 802 1.78 -7.07 22.17
CA VAL A 802 1.81 -6.85 20.71
C VAL A 802 2.83 -5.77 20.36
N LEU A 803 2.83 -4.65 21.08
CA LEU A 803 3.81 -3.58 20.87
C LEU A 803 5.25 -4.03 21.16
N GLU A 804 5.46 -4.91 22.13
CA GLU A 804 6.80 -5.44 22.42
C GLU A 804 7.29 -6.38 21.32
N ILE A 805 6.41 -7.20 20.75
CA ILE A 805 6.71 -8.04 19.58
C ILE A 805 7.14 -7.14 18.40
N GLY A 806 6.42 -6.06 18.12
CA GLY A 806 6.81 -5.11 17.07
C GLY A 806 8.17 -4.48 17.31
N ARG A 807 8.46 -4.06 18.55
CA ARG A 807 9.77 -3.53 18.92
C ARG A 807 10.89 -4.59 18.86
N GLN A 808 10.57 -5.85 19.14
CA GLN A 808 11.52 -6.94 19.00
C GLN A 808 11.84 -7.18 17.54
N LEU A 809 10.83 -7.26 16.68
CA LEU A 809 11.03 -7.39 15.22
C LEU A 809 11.89 -6.26 14.68
N SER A 810 11.57 -5.00 15.01
CA SER A 810 12.37 -3.85 14.56
C SER A 810 13.83 -3.89 15.05
N ARG A 811 14.10 -4.47 16.23
CA ARG A 811 15.48 -4.67 16.73
C ARG A 811 16.19 -5.80 16.00
N ASP A 812 15.49 -6.90 15.75
CA ASP A 812 16.08 -8.09 15.14
C ASP A 812 16.41 -7.84 13.66
N THR A 813 15.70 -6.88 13.02
CA THR A 813 15.90 -6.46 11.63
C THR A 813 16.68 -5.14 11.46
N GLU A 814 17.18 -4.52 12.55
CA GLU A 814 17.93 -3.23 12.51
C GLU A 814 19.22 -3.30 11.67
N HIS A 815 19.74 -4.49 11.41
CA HIS A 815 20.95 -4.70 10.62
C HIS A 815 20.70 -4.72 9.10
N LEU A 816 19.44 -4.79 8.65
CA LEU A 816 19.05 -4.75 7.25
C LEU A 816 18.94 -3.29 6.77
N ASP A 817 19.33 -3.05 5.52
CA ASP A 817 19.25 -1.73 4.90
C ASP A 817 17.83 -1.47 4.36
N CYS A 818 16.84 -1.48 5.26
CA CYS A 818 15.43 -1.23 4.96
C CYS A 818 14.74 -0.55 6.14
N GLU A 819 13.64 0.16 5.89
CA GLU A 819 12.83 0.79 6.95
C GLU A 819 11.68 -0.14 7.34
N VAL A 820 11.71 -0.67 8.57
CA VAL A 820 10.67 -1.55 9.11
C VAL A 820 9.74 -0.75 10.00
N ILE A 821 8.55 -0.47 9.49
CA ILE A 821 7.49 0.28 10.18
C ILE A 821 6.49 -0.71 10.75
N THR A 822 6.50 -0.88 12.08
CA THR A 822 5.57 -1.77 12.79
C THR A 822 4.33 -1.00 13.22
N ASP A 823 3.15 -1.40 12.77
CA ASP A 823 1.90 -0.83 13.20
C ASP A 823 1.00 -1.89 13.84
N ALA A 824 0.78 -1.70 15.15
CA ALA A 824 -0.14 -2.52 15.92
C ALA A 824 -1.59 -2.05 15.80
N SER A 825 -1.87 -1.02 15.00
CA SER A 825 -3.21 -0.46 14.82
C SER A 825 -3.85 -0.97 13.53
N SER A 826 -5.05 -1.49 13.63
CA SER A 826 -5.85 -1.95 12.49
C SER A 826 -6.31 -0.84 11.52
N SER A 827 -5.77 0.38 11.63
CA SER A 827 -6.23 1.57 10.92
C SER A 827 -5.36 2.00 9.73
N ASP A 828 -4.31 1.24 9.39
CA ASP A 828 -3.27 1.75 8.49
C ASP A 828 -3.53 1.70 7.01
N ALA A 829 -4.54 0.99 6.55
CA ALA A 829 -4.97 1.14 5.16
C ALA A 829 -5.37 2.60 4.80
N MET A 830 -5.65 3.44 5.80
CA MET A 830 -5.95 4.87 5.60
C MET A 830 -4.75 5.79 5.79
N SER A 831 -3.69 5.37 6.45
CA SER A 831 -2.50 6.23 6.66
C SER A 831 -1.54 6.19 5.48
N SER A 832 -1.49 5.08 4.75
CA SER A 832 -0.72 4.96 3.52
C SER A 832 -1.31 5.77 2.35
N MET A 833 -2.61 6.06 2.36
CA MET A 833 -3.27 6.94 1.38
C MET A 833 -3.02 8.44 1.63
N SER A 834 -2.42 8.82 2.75
CA SER A 834 -2.23 10.23 3.11
C SER A 834 -0.75 10.68 3.05
N ARG A 835 0.17 9.83 2.66
CA ARG A 835 1.55 10.13 2.33
C ARG A 835 1.77 9.98 0.84
#